data_34ffcf86cb357ea8f728512e2e1a983e
#
_entry.id   34ffcf86cb357ea8f728512e2e1a983e
#
_cell.length_a   1.000
_cell.length_b   1.000
_cell.length_c   1.000
_cell.angle_alpha   90.00
_cell.angle_beta   90.00
_cell.angle_gamma   90.00
#
_symmetry.space_group_name_H-M   'P 1'
#
loop_
_entity.id
_entity.type
_entity.pdbx_description
1 polymer ?
#
loop_
_entity_poly.entity_id
_entity_poly.type
_entity_poly.pdbx_seq_one_letter_code
_entity_poly.pdbx_strand_id
1 'polypeptide(L)'
;MKKNCSLIIATVFALFHLQSSLAQATLFSDSAANYGTWTNGSNAGTGFSVWDLWTQNTDGTHFAGHFLGSSSAQGFGDINTSGSSFSMYANPGGTSVQANAQRFLTNTGSPAVSGRQYLLPGQSFKIDLAIAYRNGYKGIDLMDQNFGALFNFNVGSDVYSTTTVADLGWAYDQASIFMLQVNQTDVNSYEVIITRGSEVYSSGIRTGQFSGFKLYVGNTDPGNDLNNLHANNLLVQKCAMTTTWNGTSWDKGEPNANKNVVFTGDYSSTANLAACSISVSNNAIVTINSNHTISVENGVNVVAGSNLVFENDAALLQANALAVNTGNINYKRNAKPMRQYEFTYWGAPVSGQVLNVFSPLTLGDKFYSYNANPAVNNWVIENQSNVMAPGKGYAIRAPQGYTTTPQVFNGEFVGTPNNGNISVNVEAFNPMLLNYNFISNPYPSAINVITLIDNSNLGTLYFWTHNSAITNNVFTTDDYAIRTRTTGTAAVTGGDAPGIYIGAGQGFFASAATTSSFNLTNAMRVDGNNSQFYREAQDLPLNYYYHLNMTNTQGAFKQIAIGYQEDATDGYDFGSDALASTQGAIRFYSLIPSLTYPLGIQAKAYPWVITDVVPLGYMTTQAGTFDIAIDHFDTFFADKDIFLEDTTNGTFHNLKNSAFTFSTAIGTFDTRFKIHYQNIPLSNEDFTGNENSVYVFKNDNQPKVVSTKSNIASVMVYDMLGRVVFSKDKINASEVVLSNLIANNQALIIKTTLENNVTVAKKFIF
;
A
#
# COMPACT_ATOMS: atom_id res chain seq x y z
N MET A 1 17.74 50.32 41.03
CA MET A 1 18.16 49.18 40.29
C MET A 1 17.58 47.88 40.88
N LYS A 2 16.26 47.72 40.99
CA LYS A 2 15.61 46.48 41.50
C LYS A 2 14.19 46.35 40.92
N LYS A 3 14.03 46.41 39.57
CA LYS A 3 12.73 46.18 38.93
C LYS A 3 12.77 45.42 37.60
N ASN A 4 13.95 45.04 37.10
CA ASN A 4 14.06 44.42 35.77
C ASN A 4 14.42 42.91 35.78
N CYS A 5 14.53 42.25 36.94
CA CYS A 5 14.89 40.82 37.03
C CYS A 5 13.68 39.85 37.02
N SER A 6 12.47 40.36 37.37
CA SER A 6 11.27 39.51 37.44
C SER A 6 10.56 39.30 36.13
N LEU A 7 10.84 40.11 35.09
CA LEU A 7 10.17 39.99 33.77
C LEU A 7 10.90 39.01 32.85
N ILE A 8 12.20 38.77 33.04
CA ILE A 8 12.99 37.84 32.22
C ILE A 8 12.73 36.37 32.62
N ILE A 9 12.46 36.13 33.93
CA ILE A 9 12.15 34.77 34.40
C ILE A 9 10.76 34.33 33.99
N ALA A 10 9.78 35.22 33.90
CA ALA A 10 8.43 34.89 33.40
C ALA A 10 8.38 34.61 31.90
N THR A 11 9.27 35.25 31.11
CA THR A 11 9.33 35.04 29.66
C THR A 11 10.08 33.75 29.31
N VAL A 12 11.02 33.30 30.11
CA VAL A 12 11.71 32.01 29.90
C VAL A 12 10.81 30.82 30.29
N PHE A 13 9.95 30.98 31.32
CA PHE A 13 8.98 29.93 31.68
C PHE A 13 7.79 29.82 30.70
N ALA A 14 7.43 30.90 30.00
CA ALA A 14 6.37 30.86 28.98
C ALA A 14 6.82 30.23 27.65
N LEU A 15 8.13 30.16 27.37
CA LEU A 15 8.68 29.52 26.18
C LEU A 15 8.84 27.99 26.28
N PHE A 16 8.69 27.42 27.49
CA PHE A 16 8.79 25.97 27.69
C PHE A 16 7.44 25.22 27.62
N HIS A 17 6.32 25.89 27.36
CA HIS A 17 4.99 25.26 27.34
C HIS A 17 4.27 25.29 26.00
N LEU A 18 4.98 25.56 24.90
CA LEU A 18 4.51 25.19 23.57
C LEU A 18 5.08 23.81 23.15
N GLN A 19 4.94 22.81 24.02
CA GLN A 19 4.86 21.44 23.55
C GLN A 19 3.50 21.33 22.84
N SER A 20 3.53 21.34 21.52
CA SER A 20 2.43 20.78 20.73
C SER A 20 2.05 19.46 21.42
N SER A 21 0.83 19.38 21.94
CA SER A 21 0.30 18.13 22.47
C SER A 21 0.30 17.13 21.32
N LEU A 22 1.35 16.33 21.25
CA LEU A 22 1.45 15.23 20.31
C LEU A 22 0.23 14.36 20.58
N ALA A 23 -0.69 14.27 19.65
CA ALA A 23 -1.96 13.59 19.82
C ALA A 23 -1.70 12.10 20.14
N GLN A 24 -1.95 11.73 21.42
CA GLN A 24 -1.93 10.34 21.85
C GLN A 24 -3.04 9.60 21.08
N ALA A 25 -2.72 8.52 20.37
CA ALA A 25 -3.71 7.75 19.65
C ALA A 25 -4.33 6.71 20.57
N THR A 26 -5.64 6.79 20.78
CA THR A 26 -6.43 5.82 21.54
C THR A 26 -6.52 4.50 20.76
N LEU A 27 -6.13 3.41 21.42
CA LEU A 27 -6.23 2.05 20.89
C LEU A 27 -7.47 1.35 21.44
N PHE A 28 -7.66 1.40 22.77
CA PHE A 28 -8.78 0.79 23.46
C PHE A 28 -9.37 1.79 24.45
N SER A 29 -10.68 1.75 24.64
CA SER A 29 -11.35 2.60 25.63
C SER A 29 -12.60 1.96 26.18
N ASP A 30 -12.91 2.29 27.45
CA ASP A 30 -14.18 2.00 28.08
C ASP A 30 -14.51 3.01 29.17
N SER A 31 -15.79 3.24 29.38
CA SER A 31 -16.32 4.10 30.43
C SER A 31 -17.71 3.67 30.87
N ALA A 32 -18.12 4.09 32.04
CA ALA A 32 -19.44 3.79 32.60
C ALA A 32 -20.60 4.29 31.73
N ALA A 33 -20.37 5.33 30.91
CA ALA A 33 -21.37 5.86 29.98
C ALA A 33 -21.81 4.84 28.90
N ASN A 34 -20.99 3.82 28.65
CA ASN A 34 -21.28 2.78 27.65
C ASN A 34 -22.29 1.73 28.16
N TYR A 35 -22.64 1.78 29.43
CA TYR A 35 -23.45 0.73 30.10
C TYR A 35 -24.79 1.27 30.66
N GLY A 36 -25.89 0.59 30.36
CA GLY A 36 -27.15 0.78 31.07
C GLY A 36 -27.16 0.09 32.41
N THR A 37 -26.44 -1.03 32.57
CA THR A 37 -26.22 -1.78 33.81
C THR A 37 -24.83 -2.37 33.80
N TRP A 38 -24.19 -2.48 34.96
CA TRP A 38 -22.90 -3.09 35.14
C TRP A 38 -23.01 -4.42 35.88
N THR A 39 -22.98 -5.51 35.15
CA THR A 39 -23.18 -6.87 35.64
C THR A 39 -22.08 -7.80 35.16
N ASN A 40 -21.91 -8.95 35.82
CA ASN A 40 -20.95 -9.95 35.41
C ASN A 40 -21.19 -10.38 33.96
N GLY A 41 -20.13 -10.39 33.15
CA GLY A 41 -20.18 -10.71 31.73
C GLY A 41 -20.51 -9.53 30.79
N SER A 42 -20.83 -8.32 31.30
CA SER A 42 -21.09 -7.16 30.47
C SER A 42 -19.81 -6.65 29.81
N ASN A 43 -19.91 -6.19 28.53
CA ASN A 43 -18.82 -5.58 27.78
C ASN A 43 -19.36 -4.63 26.71
N ALA A 44 -19.10 -3.34 26.86
CA ALA A 44 -19.47 -2.30 25.89
C ALA A 44 -18.27 -1.46 25.43
N GLY A 45 -17.11 -1.63 26.05
CA GLY A 45 -15.85 -1.01 25.65
C GLY A 45 -15.12 -1.79 24.57
N THR A 46 -14.10 -1.19 23.97
CA THR A 46 -13.25 -1.81 22.95
C THR A 46 -11.91 -2.25 23.55
N GLY A 47 -11.42 -3.41 23.12
CA GLY A 47 -10.06 -3.90 23.47
C GLY A 47 -9.94 -4.49 24.87
N PHE A 48 -11.05 -4.68 25.58
CA PHE A 48 -11.09 -5.29 26.90
C PHE A 48 -11.96 -6.56 26.88
N SER A 49 -11.64 -7.52 27.77
CA SER A 49 -12.51 -8.67 28.02
C SER A 49 -13.84 -8.24 28.63
N VAL A 50 -14.82 -9.13 28.70
CA VAL A 50 -15.98 -8.91 29.55
C VAL A 50 -15.58 -8.62 30.99
N TRP A 51 -16.40 -7.88 31.71
CA TRP A 51 -16.23 -7.69 33.15
C TRP A 51 -16.45 -9.01 33.89
N ASP A 52 -15.49 -9.40 34.72
CA ASP A 52 -15.60 -10.50 35.66
C ASP A 52 -15.83 -9.89 37.03
N LEU A 53 -17.08 -9.99 37.53
CA LEU A 53 -17.54 -9.38 38.76
C LEU A 53 -17.96 -10.46 39.76
N TRP A 54 -17.40 -10.41 40.96
CA TRP A 54 -17.78 -11.32 42.02
C TRP A 54 -17.70 -10.69 43.42
N THR A 55 -18.43 -11.27 44.35
CA THR A 55 -18.41 -10.90 45.78
C THR A 55 -17.93 -12.07 46.63
N GLN A 56 -17.41 -11.79 47.80
CA GLN A 56 -16.96 -12.80 48.75
C GLN A 56 -17.55 -12.53 50.16
N ASN A 57 -17.76 -13.61 50.92
CA ASN A 57 -18.20 -13.61 52.31
C ASN A 57 -19.45 -12.75 52.57
N THR A 58 -20.39 -12.69 51.60
CA THR A 58 -21.68 -12.04 51.77
C THR A 58 -22.67 -13.00 52.41
N ASP A 59 -23.50 -12.51 53.34
CA ASP A 59 -24.56 -13.23 54.03
C ASP A 59 -25.73 -12.28 54.31
N GLY A 60 -26.69 -12.67 55.16
CA GLY A 60 -27.84 -11.82 55.52
C GLY A 60 -27.48 -10.54 56.27
N THR A 61 -26.24 -10.36 56.71
CA THR A 61 -25.76 -9.20 57.49
C THR A 61 -24.54 -8.49 56.86
N HIS A 62 -23.90 -9.15 55.88
CA HIS A 62 -22.71 -8.63 55.19
C HIS A 62 -23.01 -8.51 53.69
N PHE A 63 -22.86 -7.33 53.15
CA PHE A 63 -23.28 -7.01 51.78
C PHE A 63 -22.11 -6.46 50.97
N ALA A 64 -21.95 -6.93 49.76
CA ALA A 64 -21.02 -6.38 48.76
C ALA A 64 -21.67 -6.38 47.38
N GLY A 65 -21.29 -5.47 46.52
CA GLY A 65 -21.86 -5.41 45.19
C GLY A 65 -21.23 -4.40 44.25
N HIS A 66 -21.82 -4.35 43.07
CA HIS A 66 -21.43 -3.54 41.94
C HIS A 66 -22.62 -2.76 41.41
N PHE A 67 -22.40 -1.49 41.04
CA PHE A 67 -23.48 -0.64 40.48
C PHE A 67 -22.88 0.46 39.59
N LEU A 68 -23.71 1.10 38.79
CA LEU A 68 -23.37 2.36 38.14
C LEU A 68 -23.87 3.50 39.03
N GLY A 69 -22.94 4.39 39.41
CA GLY A 69 -23.28 5.50 40.28
C GLY A 69 -22.48 6.75 39.96
N SER A 70 -22.99 7.91 40.40
CA SER A 70 -22.28 9.16 40.26
C SER A 70 -21.27 9.33 41.41
N SER A 71 -19.97 9.37 41.11
CA SER A 71 -18.93 9.63 42.15
C SER A 71 -19.14 10.98 42.84
N SER A 72 -19.42 12.05 42.07
CA SER A 72 -19.61 13.39 42.61
C SER A 72 -20.90 13.52 43.43
N ALA A 73 -22.00 12.83 43.06
CA ALA A 73 -23.22 12.84 43.80
C ALA A 73 -23.11 12.13 45.18
N GLN A 74 -22.14 11.19 45.28
CA GLN A 74 -21.80 10.51 46.57
C GLN A 74 -20.69 11.21 47.34
N GLY A 75 -20.25 12.40 46.95
CA GLY A 75 -19.26 13.22 47.63
C GLY A 75 -17.80 12.91 47.36
N PHE A 76 -17.52 12.15 46.31
CA PHE A 76 -16.14 11.90 45.81
C PHE A 76 -15.71 12.96 44.78
N GLY A 77 -14.45 12.91 44.36
CA GLY A 77 -14.00 13.59 43.19
C GLY A 77 -14.75 13.12 41.93
N ASP A 78 -15.00 14.04 41.01
CA ASP A 78 -15.82 13.74 39.80
C ASP A 78 -15.00 13.03 38.72
N ILE A 79 -15.24 11.73 38.53
CA ILE A 79 -14.70 10.91 37.45
C ILE A 79 -15.79 10.41 36.51
N ASN A 80 -17.00 10.98 36.58
CA ASN A 80 -18.14 10.51 35.83
C ASN A 80 -17.99 10.74 34.32
N THR A 81 -18.57 9.82 33.56
CA THR A 81 -18.92 9.99 32.15
C THR A 81 -20.42 9.86 31.99
N SER A 82 -21.06 10.86 31.38
CA SER A 82 -22.53 10.94 31.30
C SER A 82 -23.22 10.74 32.66
N GLY A 83 -22.60 11.26 33.75
CA GLY A 83 -23.15 11.21 35.10
C GLY A 83 -22.92 9.90 35.86
N SER A 84 -22.17 8.94 35.33
CA SER A 84 -21.93 7.63 35.93
C SER A 84 -20.44 7.22 35.98
N SER A 85 -20.11 6.41 36.99
CA SER A 85 -18.86 5.67 37.15
C SER A 85 -19.15 4.22 37.52
N PHE A 86 -18.18 3.32 37.34
CA PHE A 86 -18.20 1.95 37.85
C PHE A 86 -17.99 1.98 39.36
N SER A 87 -18.92 1.51 40.16
CA SER A 87 -18.98 1.69 41.60
C SER A 87 -19.06 0.36 42.32
N MET A 88 -18.34 0.23 43.44
CA MET A 88 -18.26 -0.99 44.23
C MET A 88 -18.37 -0.66 45.74
N TYR A 89 -19.01 -1.55 46.49
CA TYR A 89 -19.16 -1.45 47.92
C TYR A 89 -18.97 -2.78 48.64
N ALA A 90 -18.59 -2.75 49.91
CA ALA A 90 -18.56 -3.91 50.83
C ALA A 90 -18.87 -3.44 52.25
N ASN A 91 -20.05 -3.79 52.77
CA ASN A 91 -20.66 -3.35 54.05
C ASN A 91 -21.34 -4.49 54.79
N PRO A 92 -21.40 -4.46 56.11
CA PRO A 92 -20.52 -3.82 57.04
C PRO A 92 -19.17 -4.54 57.13
N GLY A 93 -18.16 -3.87 57.70
CA GLY A 93 -16.88 -4.49 58.03
C GLY A 93 -17.06 -5.71 58.93
N GLY A 94 -16.20 -6.71 58.77
CA GLY A 94 -16.30 -7.95 59.55
C GLY A 94 -15.52 -9.09 58.88
N THR A 95 -16.14 -10.16 58.50
CA THR A 95 -15.55 -11.39 58.02
C THR A 95 -15.06 -11.35 56.60
N SER A 96 -14.14 -10.42 56.25
CA SER A 96 -13.51 -10.34 54.90
C SER A 96 -14.51 -10.18 53.76
N VAL A 97 -15.59 -9.43 53.97
CA VAL A 97 -16.56 -9.07 52.92
C VAL A 97 -15.87 -8.30 51.80
N GLN A 98 -16.06 -8.66 50.55
CA GLN A 98 -15.34 -8.08 49.44
C GLN A 98 -16.16 -8.04 48.16
N ALA A 99 -16.03 -6.97 47.38
CA ALA A 99 -16.43 -6.90 45.99
C ALA A 99 -15.17 -6.78 45.10
N ASN A 100 -15.17 -7.47 43.97
CA ASN A 100 -14.07 -7.50 43.02
C ASN A 100 -14.59 -7.30 41.60
N ALA A 101 -13.82 -6.59 40.78
CA ALA A 101 -14.09 -6.39 39.37
C ALA A 101 -12.79 -6.49 38.57
N GLN A 102 -12.75 -7.38 37.57
CA GLN A 102 -11.53 -7.72 36.86
C GLN A 102 -11.73 -7.62 35.35
N ARG A 103 -10.68 -7.19 34.65
CA ARG A 103 -10.62 -7.19 33.18
C ARG A 103 -9.22 -7.38 32.67
N PHE A 104 -9.13 -7.94 31.44
CA PHE A 104 -7.88 -8.09 30.70
C PHE A 104 -7.95 -7.38 29.34
N LEU A 105 -6.81 -7.03 28.80
CA LEU A 105 -6.69 -6.58 27.41
C LEU A 105 -6.91 -7.78 26.49
N THR A 106 -7.66 -7.59 25.39
CA THR A 106 -7.99 -8.65 24.44
C THR A 106 -8.46 -8.08 23.10
N ASN A 107 -8.22 -8.81 22.01
CA ASN A 107 -8.77 -8.48 20.69
C ASN A 107 -10.11 -9.19 20.42
N THR A 108 -10.50 -10.17 21.25
CA THR A 108 -11.66 -11.04 21.01
C THR A 108 -12.79 -10.80 22.00
N GLY A 109 -12.58 -9.95 23.04
CA GLY A 109 -13.50 -9.79 24.17
C GLY A 109 -13.49 -10.97 25.14
N SER A 110 -12.77 -12.06 24.84
CA SER A 110 -12.71 -13.25 25.68
C SER A 110 -11.81 -13.06 26.91
N PRO A 111 -12.23 -13.48 28.11
CA PRO A 111 -11.38 -13.47 29.29
C PRO A 111 -10.41 -14.66 29.35
N ALA A 112 -10.48 -15.60 28.42
CA ALA A 112 -9.61 -16.76 28.37
C ALA A 112 -8.13 -16.35 28.20
N VAL A 113 -7.21 -17.05 28.87
CA VAL A 113 -5.76 -16.75 28.83
C VAL A 113 -5.23 -16.69 27.41
N SER A 114 -5.68 -17.60 26.53
CA SER A 114 -5.28 -17.64 25.12
C SER A 114 -5.72 -16.44 24.28
N GLY A 115 -6.68 -15.64 24.76
CA GLY A 115 -7.17 -14.42 24.09
C GLY A 115 -6.65 -13.15 24.69
N ARG A 116 -5.89 -13.21 25.81
CA ARG A 116 -5.38 -12.03 26.50
C ARG A 116 -4.19 -11.45 25.78
N GLN A 117 -4.08 -10.14 25.86
CA GLN A 117 -3.02 -9.34 25.24
C GLN A 117 -2.19 -8.64 26.31
N TYR A 118 -1.02 -8.18 25.93
CA TYR A 118 -0.19 -7.29 26.74
C TYR A 118 -0.16 -5.89 26.17
N LEU A 119 0.19 -4.92 27.00
CA LEU A 119 0.70 -3.66 26.46
C LEU A 119 2.01 -3.93 25.70
N LEU A 120 2.10 -3.36 24.50
CA LEU A 120 3.35 -3.35 23.74
C LEU A 120 4.27 -2.22 24.24
N PRO A 121 5.59 -2.33 24.05
CA PRO A 121 6.53 -1.26 24.38
C PRO A 121 6.11 0.08 23.76
N GLY A 122 6.01 1.12 24.59
CA GLY A 122 5.54 2.46 24.20
C GLY A 122 4.03 2.69 24.34
N GLN A 123 3.25 1.66 24.62
CA GLN A 123 1.85 1.80 24.98
C GLN A 123 1.66 2.08 26.48
N SER A 124 0.54 2.74 26.81
CA SER A 124 0.13 2.97 28.20
C SER A 124 -1.33 2.60 28.42
N PHE A 125 -1.61 2.11 29.63
CA PHE A 125 -2.98 1.95 30.16
C PHE A 125 -3.23 3.04 31.19
N LYS A 126 -4.43 3.62 31.20
CA LYS A 126 -4.89 4.59 32.20
C LYS A 126 -6.25 4.20 32.76
N ILE A 127 -6.47 4.55 34.04
CA ILE A 127 -7.75 4.42 34.73
C ILE A 127 -7.83 5.51 35.80
N ASP A 128 -9.00 6.11 35.98
CA ASP A 128 -9.29 7.04 37.06
C ASP A 128 -9.96 6.30 38.20
N LEU A 129 -9.53 6.56 39.44
CA LEU A 129 -10.12 6.06 40.67
C LEU A 129 -10.54 7.23 41.58
N ALA A 130 -11.75 7.20 42.09
CA ALA A 130 -12.19 8.12 43.14
C ALA A 130 -12.43 7.30 44.40
N ILE A 131 -11.64 7.58 45.44
CA ILE A 131 -11.66 6.88 46.73
C ILE A 131 -11.56 7.93 47.83
N ALA A 132 -12.59 7.99 48.69
CA ALA A 132 -12.66 8.95 49.80
C ALA A 132 -12.05 8.41 51.09
N TYR A 133 -12.77 7.62 51.86
CA TYR A 133 -12.28 7.15 53.18
C TYR A 133 -11.16 6.12 53.03
N ARG A 134 -10.18 6.18 53.97
CA ARG A 134 -9.02 5.29 54.01
C ARG A 134 -9.16 4.10 54.97
N ASN A 135 -10.40 3.84 55.46
CA ASN A 135 -10.72 2.65 56.24
C ASN A 135 -10.86 1.41 55.34
N GLY A 136 -10.83 0.21 55.95
CA GLY A 136 -10.85 -1.04 55.20
C GLY A 136 -9.67 -1.17 54.22
N TYR A 137 -9.93 -1.72 53.03
CA TYR A 137 -8.97 -1.78 51.92
C TYR A 137 -9.69 -1.65 50.57
N LYS A 138 -9.18 -0.78 49.74
CA LYS A 138 -9.74 -0.46 48.41
C LYS A 138 -8.62 -0.16 47.44
N GLY A 139 -8.72 -0.57 46.23
CA GLY A 139 -7.68 -0.24 45.25
C GLY A 139 -7.71 -1.03 43.98
N ILE A 140 -6.51 -1.16 43.41
CA ILE A 140 -6.30 -1.84 42.13
C ILE A 140 -5.05 -2.71 42.17
N ASP A 141 -5.21 -3.97 41.74
CA ASP A 141 -4.11 -4.86 41.38
C ASP A 141 -3.86 -4.82 39.88
N LEU A 142 -2.64 -4.60 39.47
CA LEU A 142 -2.18 -4.75 38.08
C LEU A 142 -1.61 -6.15 37.89
N MET A 143 -1.94 -6.79 36.76
CA MET A 143 -1.67 -8.21 36.55
C MET A 143 -1.04 -8.49 35.19
N ASP A 144 -0.27 -9.57 35.13
CA ASP A 144 0.12 -10.21 33.89
C ASP A 144 -1.03 -11.06 33.33
N GLN A 145 -0.83 -11.69 32.16
CA GLN A 145 -1.86 -12.54 31.52
C GLN A 145 -2.27 -13.78 32.35
N ASN A 146 -1.41 -14.24 33.28
CA ASN A 146 -1.60 -15.45 34.08
C ASN A 146 -2.07 -15.14 35.51
N PHE A 147 -2.59 -13.94 35.76
CA PHE A 147 -2.97 -13.43 37.09
C PHE A 147 -1.80 -13.16 38.03
N GLY A 148 -0.56 -13.19 37.53
CA GLY A 148 0.60 -12.80 38.33
C GLY A 148 0.51 -11.34 38.76
N ALA A 149 0.66 -11.06 40.05
CA ALA A 149 0.61 -9.70 40.57
C ALA A 149 1.86 -8.92 40.14
N LEU A 150 1.65 -7.81 39.44
CA LEU A 150 2.69 -6.88 39.01
C LEU A 150 2.86 -5.73 39.99
N PHE A 151 1.73 -5.10 40.34
CA PHE A 151 1.72 -3.91 41.19
C PHE A 151 0.38 -3.76 41.89
N ASN A 152 0.38 -3.20 43.08
CA ASN A 152 -0.82 -2.87 43.82
C ASN A 152 -0.77 -1.39 44.25
N PHE A 153 -1.90 -0.68 44.12
CA PHE A 153 -2.19 0.57 44.78
C PHE A 153 -3.37 0.35 45.68
N ASN A 154 -3.18 0.63 47.00
CA ASN A 154 -4.17 0.42 48.03
C ASN A 154 -4.44 1.68 48.85
N VAL A 155 -5.71 1.92 49.13
CA VAL A 155 -6.21 2.95 50.05
C VAL A 155 -6.88 2.25 51.23
N GLY A 156 -6.22 2.24 52.36
CA GLY A 156 -6.71 1.52 53.53
C GLY A 156 -5.75 1.69 54.73
N SER A 157 -6.20 1.31 55.93
CA SER A 157 -5.40 1.45 57.15
C SER A 157 -4.88 2.89 57.40
N ASP A 158 -5.70 3.87 57.00
CA ASP A 158 -5.43 5.32 57.11
C ASP A 158 -4.29 5.85 56.22
N VAL A 159 -3.78 5.05 55.26
CA VAL A 159 -2.69 5.43 54.36
C VAL A 159 -3.07 5.23 52.88
N TYR A 160 -2.25 5.81 52.01
CA TYR A 160 -2.16 5.48 50.57
C TYR A 160 -0.87 4.70 50.35
N SER A 161 -1.00 3.45 49.95
CA SER A 161 0.16 2.55 49.87
C SER A 161 0.27 1.91 48.48
N THR A 162 1.48 1.47 48.16
CA THR A 162 1.80 0.72 46.95
C THR A 162 2.61 -0.53 47.27
N THR A 163 2.80 -1.41 46.27
CA THR A 163 3.69 -2.58 46.40
C THR A 163 5.08 -2.23 46.96
N THR A 164 5.56 -1.01 46.75
CA THR A 164 6.93 -0.61 47.11
C THR A 164 6.99 0.43 48.22
N VAL A 165 5.90 1.08 48.56
CA VAL A 165 5.84 2.15 49.54
C VAL A 165 4.64 1.92 50.45
N ALA A 166 4.92 1.72 51.74
CA ALA A 166 3.88 1.42 52.74
C ALA A 166 2.96 2.63 53.02
N ASP A 167 3.45 3.86 52.88
CA ASP A 167 2.67 5.10 52.95
C ASP A 167 3.31 6.14 52.04
N LEU A 168 2.52 6.66 51.09
CA LEU A 168 2.95 7.72 50.16
C LEU A 168 3.10 9.09 50.88
N GLY A 169 2.67 9.22 52.14
CA GLY A 169 2.73 10.46 52.90
C GLY A 169 1.78 11.55 52.37
N TRP A 170 0.82 11.20 51.51
CA TRP A 170 -0.15 12.16 50.96
C TRP A 170 -1.22 12.51 51.99
N ALA A 171 -1.52 13.79 52.15
CA ALA A 171 -2.57 14.23 53.05
C ALA A 171 -3.93 13.64 52.70
N TYR A 172 -4.79 13.42 53.69
CA TYR A 172 -6.17 13.00 53.44
C TYR A 172 -6.93 14.08 52.66
N ASP A 173 -7.62 13.65 51.61
CA ASP A 173 -8.53 14.48 50.86
C ASP A 173 -9.69 13.62 50.35
N GLN A 174 -10.92 13.95 50.79
CA GLN A 174 -12.13 13.23 50.45
C GLN A 174 -12.42 13.27 48.92
N ALA A 175 -12.09 14.36 48.26
CA ALA A 175 -12.32 14.56 46.84
C ALA A 175 -11.19 14.02 45.96
N SER A 176 -10.30 13.19 46.52
CA SER A 176 -9.17 12.63 45.78
C SER A 176 -9.59 11.88 44.51
N ILE A 177 -8.99 12.26 43.39
CA ILE A 177 -9.00 11.52 42.14
C ILE A 177 -7.57 11.03 41.91
N PHE A 178 -7.44 9.72 41.72
CA PHE A 178 -6.16 9.10 41.41
C PHE A 178 -6.20 8.67 39.94
N MET A 179 -5.39 9.29 39.10
CA MET A 179 -5.13 8.79 37.76
C MET A 179 -3.96 7.82 37.83
N LEU A 180 -4.22 6.54 37.62
CA LEU A 180 -3.20 5.52 37.54
C LEU A 180 -2.85 5.26 36.06
N GLN A 181 -1.56 5.36 35.72
CA GLN A 181 -1.03 5.08 34.39
C GLN A 181 0.03 4.00 34.45
N VAL A 182 -0.09 2.97 33.62
CA VAL A 182 0.92 1.94 33.39
C VAL A 182 1.58 2.21 32.06
N ASN A 183 2.88 2.40 32.01
CA ASN A 183 3.68 2.58 30.81
C ASN A 183 4.49 1.30 30.55
N GLN A 184 4.24 0.57 29.47
CA GLN A 184 5.10 -0.54 29.07
C GLN A 184 6.35 0.03 28.39
N THR A 185 7.47 0.06 29.11
CA THR A 185 8.70 0.71 28.63
C THR A 185 9.49 -0.17 27.67
N ASP A 186 9.45 -1.50 27.89
CA ASP A 186 10.06 -2.51 27.03
C ASP A 186 9.25 -3.82 27.09
N VAL A 187 9.61 -4.85 26.33
CA VAL A 187 8.89 -6.13 26.26
C VAL A 187 8.59 -6.72 27.63
N ASN A 188 9.51 -6.61 28.58
CA ASN A 188 9.37 -7.14 29.94
C ASN A 188 9.67 -6.08 31.00
N SER A 189 9.35 -4.83 30.74
CA SER A 189 9.59 -3.73 31.66
C SER A 189 8.46 -2.72 31.61
N TYR A 190 7.99 -2.30 32.77
CA TYR A 190 6.94 -1.30 32.91
C TYR A 190 7.23 -0.29 34.04
N GLU A 191 6.53 0.84 34.01
CA GLU A 191 6.51 1.86 35.05
C GLU A 191 5.06 2.16 35.43
N VAL A 192 4.76 2.35 36.70
CA VAL A 192 3.45 2.84 37.15
C VAL A 192 3.61 4.26 37.67
N ILE A 193 2.77 5.15 37.16
CA ILE A 193 2.65 6.53 37.63
C ILE A 193 1.26 6.71 38.22
N ILE A 194 1.18 7.27 39.44
CA ILE A 194 -0.07 7.63 40.09
C ILE A 194 -0.04 9.13 40.31
N THR A 195 -1.05 9.85 39.83
CA THR A 195 -1.19 11.30 40.06
C THR A 195 -2.46 11.59 40.84
N ARG A 196 -2.34 12.54 41.82
CA ARG A 196 -3.44 13.11 42.57
C ARG A 196 -3.25 14.63 42.64
N GLY A 197 -3.92 15.37 41.81
CA GLY A 197 -3.67 16.81 41.65
C GLY A 197 -2.22 17.10 41.28
N SER A 198 -1.47 17.76 42.16
CA SER A 198 -0.03 18.03 41.96
C SER A 198 0.91 16.97 42.54
N GLU A 199 0.37 16.00 43.26
CA GLU A 199 1.16 14.91 43.83
C GLU A 199 1.37 13.81 42.83
N VAL A 200 2.59 13.31 42.72
CA VAL A 200 2.99 12.29 41.73
C VAL A 200 3.84 11.22 42.41
N TYR A 201 3.47 9.98 42.21
CA TYR A 201 4.27 8.81 42.54
C TYR A 201 4.71 8.11 41.25
N SER A 202 5.98 7.68 41.17
CA SER A 202 6.51 6.78 40.18
C SER A 202 7.08 5.53 40.83
N SER A 203 6.73 4.36 40.30
CA SER A 203 7.30 3.09 40.74
C SER A 203 8.76 2.91 40.32
N GLY A 204 9.30 3.78 39.44
CA GLY A 204 10.47 3.45 38.63
C GLY A 204 10.21 2.26 37.73
N ILE A 205 11.24 1.86 36.96
CA ILE A 205 11.16 0.72 36.04
C ILE A 205 11.07 -0.59 36.86
N ARG A 206 10.10 -1.44 36.48
CA ARG A 206 9.82 -2.74 37.08
C ARG A 206 9.79 -3.82 36.01
N THR A 207 10.03 -5.07 36.41
CA THR A 207 9.98 -6.23 35.48
C THR A 207 8.57 -6.78 35.39
N GLY A 208 8.09 -7.00 34.16
CA GLY A 208 6.80 -7.62 33.84
C GLY A 208 6.13 -7.04 32.61
N GLN A 209 5.03 -7.66 32.21
CA GLN A 209 4.18 -7.21 31.12
C GLN A 209 2.74 -7.05 31.62
N PHE A 210 2.21 -5.84 31.53
CA PHE A 210 0.82 -5.57 31.93
C PHE A 210 -0.16 -6.16 30.93
N SER A 211 -1.16 -6.88 31.46
CA SER A 211 -2.23 -7.49 30.65
C SER A 211 -3.64 -7.17 31.20
N GLY A 212 -3.77 -6.90 32.47
CA GLY A 212 -5.08 -6.66 33.08
C GLY A 212 -5.01 -6.13 34.50
N PHE A 213 -6.16 -5.86 35.05
CA PHE A 213 -6.31 -5.30 36.39
C PHE A 213 -7.49 -5.91 37.14
N LYS A 214 -7.43 -5.81 38.46
CA LYS A 214 -8.52 -6.15 39.37
C LYS A 214 -8.75 -4.99 40.33
N LEU A 215 -9.96 -4.43 40.34
CA LEU A 215 -10.44 -3.49 41.35
C LEU A 215 -10.95 -4.30 42.54
N TYR A 216 -10.78 -3.78 43.74
CA TYR A 216 -11.29 -4.42 44.93
C TYR A 216 -11.72 -3.40 46.00
N VAL A 217 -12.74 -3.75 46.76
CA VAL A 217 -13.16 -3.03 47.96
C VAL A 217 -13.58 -4.05 49.02
N GLY A 218 -13.12 -3.88 50.27
CA GLY A 218 -13.42 -4.83 51.34
C GLY A 218 -13.25 -4.30 52.74
N ASN A 219 -13.90 -4.97 53.69
CA ASN A 219 -13.87 -4.70 55.13
C ASN A 219 -14.04 -3.21 55.51
N THR A 220 -15.12 -2.57 54.99
CA THR A 220 -15.44 -1.18 55.23
C THR A 220 -16.54 -1.03 56.28
N ASP A 221 -16.68 0.14 56.91
CA ASP A 221 -17.70 0.42 57.89
C ASP A 221 -19.12 0.44 57.26
N PRO A 222 -20.12 0.05 57.98
CA PRO A 222 -21.49 0.00 57.47
C PRO A 222 -22.09 1.38 57.22
N GLY A 223 -22.93 1.47 56.16
CA GLY A 223 -23.89 2.55 55.96
C GLY A 223 -23.32 3.90 55.54
N ASN A 224 -22.09 3.97 55.00
CA ASN A 224 -21.52 5.21 54.49
C ASN A 224 -21.00 5.04 53.06
N ASP A 225 -21.64 5.78 52.13
CA ASP A 225 -21.29 5.74 50.71
C ASP A 225 -19.81 6.15 50.43
N LEU A 226 -19.20 6.96 51.27
CA LEU A 226 -17.76 7.35 51.15
C LEU A 226 -16.80 6.18 51.37
N ASN A 227 -17.31 5.01 51.77
CA ASN A 227 -16.55 3.77 51.80
C ASN A 227 -16.45 3.06 50.44
N ASN A 228 -17.22 3.50 49.47
CA ASN A 228 -17.22 2.91 48.11
C ASN A 228 -15.92 3.20 47.39
N LEU A 229 -15.70 2.46 46.32
CA LEU A 229 -14.69 2.72 45.29
C LEU A 229 -15.39 3.03 43.98
N HIS A 230 -15.00 4.11 43.33
CA HIS A 230 -15.43 4.44 41.97
C HIS A 230 -14.23 4.35 41.03
N ALA A 231 -14.45 3.80 39.82
CA ALA A 231 -13.48 3.72 38.76
C ALA A 231 -14.11 4.14 37.42
N ASN A 232 -13.32 4.75 36.53
CA ASN A 232 -13.82 5.11 35.20
C ASN A 232 -12.67 5.41 34.23
N ASN A 233 -13.01 5.79 32.98
CA ASN A 233 -12.06 6.30 31.96
C ASN A 233 -10.91 5.32 31.66
N LEU A 234 -11.27 4.06 31.42
CA LEU A 234 -10.29 3.06 31.00
C LEU A 234 -9.80 3.40 29.60
N LEU A 235 -8.48 3.48 29.42
CA LEU A 235 -7.89 3.95 28.19
C LEU A 235 -6.55 3.25 27.92
N VAL A 236 -6.38 2.69 26.71
CA VAL A 236 -5.08 2.25 26.22
C VAL A 236 -4.67 3.15 25.06
N GLN A 237 -3.46 3.69 25.14
CA GLN A 237 -2.95 4.67 24.19
C GLN A 237 -1.57 4.27 23.69
N LYS A 238 -1.25 4.65 22.44
CA LYS A 238 0.12 4.73 21.92
C LYS A 238 0.60 6.18 21.91
N CYS A 239 1.90 6.40 21.71
CA CYS A 239 2.50 7.72 21.67
C CYS A 239 2.52 8.47 23.03
N ALA A 240 2.27 7.77 24.10
CA ALA A 240 2.32 8.36 25.43
C ALA A 240 3.74 8.50 25.98
N MET A 241 4.68 7.73 25.45
CA MET A 241 6.07 7.71 25.88
C MET A 241 6.98 8.43 24.90
N THR A 242 8.03 9.05 25.42
CA THR A 242 9.11 9.61 24.62
C THR A 242 10.40 8.88 24.95
N THR A 243 11.17 8.47 23.94
CA THR A 243 12.56 8.01 24.08
C THR A 243 13.50 9.05 23.46
N THR A 244 14.57 9.36 24.15
CA THR A 244 15.53 10.40 23.77
C THR A 244 16.88 9.80 23.47
N TRP A 245 17.42 10.10 22.29
CA TRP A 245 18.83 9.85 21.95
C TRP A 245 19.67 11.03 22.38
N ASN A 246 20.67 10.76 23.24
CA ASN A 246 21.54 11.80 23.80
C ASN A 246 22.90 11.93 23.08
N GLY A 247 23.09 11.22 21.98
CA GLY A 247 24.36 11.11 21.24
C GLY A 247 25.08 9.79 21.48
N THR A 248 24.69 9.00 22.49
CA THR A 248 25.33 7.72 22.85
C THR A 248 24.37 6.58 23.14
N SER A 249 23.20 6.87 23.70
CA SER A 249 22.21 5.86 24.08
C SER A 249 20.79 6.41 24.12
N TRP A 250 19.82 5.52 24.05
CA TRP A 250 18.41 5.80 24.28
C TRP A 250 18.08 5.74 25.78
N ASP A 251 17.42 6.75 26.32
CA ASP A 251 17.07 6.83 27.75
C ASP A 251 15.96 5.86 28.17
N LYS A 252 15.02 5.54 27.24
CA LYS A 252 13.88 4.64 27.48
C LYS A 252 13.77 3.53 26.43
N GLY A 253 14.92 2.96 26.05
CA GLY A 253 15.03 1.88 25.06
C GLY A 253 14.81 2.34 23.63
N GLU A 254 15.00 1.43 22.70
CA GLU A 254 14.98 1.68 21.27
C GLU A 254 13.66 2.31 20.77
N PRO A 255 13.72 3.12 19.71
CA PRO A 255 12.55 3.64 19.01
C PRO A 255 11.61 2.56 18.50
N ASN A 256 10.32 2.85 18.49
CA ASN A 256 9.32 2.04 17.82
C ASN A 256 8.07 2.89 17.50
N ALA A 257 7.13 2.33 16.74
CA ALA A 257 5.92 3.02 16.29
C ALA A 257 4.98 3.52 17.41
N ASN A 258 5.20 3.14 18.67
CA ASN A 258 4.39 3.57 19.81
C ASN A 258 5.06 4.66 20.66
N LYS A 259 6.33 5.01 20.39
CA LYS A 259 7.10 6.01 21.13
C LYS A 259 7.30 7.29 20.31
N ASN A 260 7.24 8.44 20.98
CA ASN A 260 7.82 9.66 20.43
C ASN A 260 9.33 9.58 20.51
N VAL A 261 10.02 10.05 19.49
CA VAL A 261 11.48 9.99 19.37
C VAL A 261 12.04 11.40 19.38
N VAL A 262 12.97 11.66 20.27
CA VAL A 262 13.68 12.94 20.37
C VAL A 262 15.17 12.71 20.20
N PHE A 263 15.78 13.43 19.29
CA PHE A 263 17.23 13.47 19.11
C PHE A 263 17.76 14.78 19.71
N THR A 264 18.63 14.67 20.70
CA THR A 264 19.33 15.80 21.32
C THR A 264 20.84 15.74 21.10
N GLY A 265 21.33 14.72 20.43
CA GLY A 265 22.71 14.51 20.02
C GLY A 265 22.77 13.88 18.63
N ASP A 266 23.92 13.89 18.01
CA ASP A 266 24.13 13.38 16.66
C ASP A 266 23.80 11.90 16.54
N TYR A 267 23.15 11.53 15.44
CA TYR A 267 22.71 10.17 15.17
C TYR A 267 22.92 9.81 13.70
N SER A 268 23.35 8.59 13.45
CA SER A 268 23.37 8.01 12.10
C SER A 268 22.64 6.67 12.11
N SER A 269 21.66 6.50 11.25
CA SER A 269 20.84 5.30 11.25
C SER A 269 21.64 4.08 10.83
N THR A 270 21.45 2.96 11.52
CA THR A 270 22.04 1.65 11.19
C THR A 270 21.02 0.68 10.59
N ALA A 271 19.74 1.04 10.65
CA ALA A 271 18.60 0.30 10.13
C ALA A 271 17.40 1.24 9.96
N ASN A 272 16.28 0.71 9.46
CA ASN A 272 14.99 1.40 9.47
C ASN A 272 14.59 1.77 10.90
N LEU A 273 13.91 2.90 11.05
CA LEU A 273 13.45 3.41 12.33
C LEU A 273 11.94 3.65 12.28
N ALA A 274 11.23 3.25 13.32
CA ALA A 274 9.82 3.57 13.48
C ALA A 274 9.63 4.51 14.68
N ALA A 275 8.71 5.46 14.56
CA ALA A 275 8.40 6.44 15.61
C ALA A 275 6.93 6.84 15.57
N CYS A 276 6.41 7.27 16.70
CA CYS A 276 5.12 7.94 16.73
C CYS A 276 5.21 9.38 16.20
N SER A 277 6.22 10.08 16.62
CA SER A 277 6.64 11.40 16.12
C SER A 277 8.15 11.53 16.26
N ILE A 278 8.73 12.47 15.52
CA ILE A 278 10.17 12.76 15.59
C ILE A 278 10.37 14.23 15.92
N SER A 279 11.31 14.49 16.84
CA SER A 279 11.83 15.83 17.09
C SER A 279 13.35 15.81 17.08
N VAL A 280 13.98 16.74 16.35
CA VAL A 280 15.43 16.95 16.34
C VAL A 280 15.72 18.31 16.94
N SER A 281 16.52 18.36 17.99
CA SER A 281 16.76 19.58 18.78
C SER A 281 18.20 19.65 19.26
N ASN A 282 18.55 20.71 19.97
CA ASN A 282 19.85 20.88 20.59
C ASN A 282 21.04 20.89 19.60
N ASN A 283 20.82 21.44 18.38
CA ASN A 283 21.79 21.44 17.28
C ASN A 283 22.25 20.06 16.80
N ALA A 284 21.49 19.01 17.11
CA ALA A 284 21.81 17.65 16.69
C ALA A 284 21.75 17.51 15.17
N ILE A 285 22.66 16.70 14.62
CA ILE A 285 22.69 16.27 13.21
C ILE A 285 22.25 14.81 13.17
N VAL A 286 21.06 14.58 12.61
CA VAL A 286 20.50 13.25 12.43
C VAL A 286 20.58 12.86 10.97
N THR A 287 21.33 11.81 10.66
CA THR A 287 21.51 11.30 9.30
C THR A 287 20.80 9.96 9.12
N ILE A 288 19.91 9.91 8.16
CA ILE A 288 19.25 8.68 7.72
C ILE A 288 19.99 8.20 6.49
N ASN A 289 20.68 7.08 6.64
CA ASN A 289 21.55 6.52 5.61
C ASN A 289 20.75 5.97 4.42
N SER A 290 21.42 5.84 3.28
CA SER A 290 20.84 5.30 2.04
C SER A 290 20.14 3.96 2.30
N ASN A 291 18.98 3.78 1.65
CA ASN A 291 18.10 2.60 1.76
C ASN A 291 17.46 2.42 3.16
N HIS A 292 17.63 3.34 4.09
CA HIS A 292 16.89 3.31 5.35
C HIS A 292 15.61 4.17 5.24
N THR A 293 14.56 3.68 5.88
CA THR A 293 13.29 4.39 6.01
C THR A 293 13.03 4.77 7.46
N ILE A 294 12.62 6.00 7.68
CA ILE A 294 11.94 6.40 8.91
C ILE A 294 10.43 6.33 8.67
N SER A 295 9.74 5.48 9.43
CA SER A 295 8.29 5.39 9.47
C SER A 295 7.74 6.15 10.68
N VAL A 296 6.92 7.17 10.44
CA VAL A 296 6.37 8.05 11.48
C VAL A 296 4.85 8.03 11.43
N GLU A 297 4.21 7.80 12.57
CA GLU A 297 2.75 7.90 12.65
C GLU A 297 2.25 9.33 12.43
N ASN A 298 2.85 10.29 13.13
CA ASN A 298 2.45 11.70 13.16
C ASN A 298 3.48 12.62 12.49
N GLY A 299 3.83 13.73 13.14
CA GLY A 299 4.66 14.78 12.57
C GLY A 299 6.15 14.64 12.85
N VAL A 300 6.91 15.36 12.04
CA VAL A 300 8.35 15.58 12.18
C VAL A 300 8.58 17.04 12.54
N ASN A 301 9.36 17.29 13.58
CA ASN A 301 9.75 18.63 14.02
C ASN A 301 11.29 18.74 14.02
N VAL A 302 11.82 19.70 13.27
CA VAL A 302 13.25 20.02 13.26
C VAL A 302 13.43 21.42 13.82
N VAL A 303 13.98 21.52 15.02
CA VAL A 303 14.20 22.80 15.71
C VAL A 303 15.35 23.55 15.02
N ALA A 304 15.23 24.86 14.93
CA ALA A 304 16.24 25.73 14.33
C ALA A 304 17.64 25.46 14.92
N GLY A 305 18.64 25.34 14.04
CA GLY A 305 20.02 24.95 14.40
C GLY A 305 20.28 23.45 14.32
N SER A 306 19.25 22.61 14.34
CA SER A 306 19.35 21.16 14.16
C SER A 306 19.13 20.75 12.70
N ASN A 307 19.59 19.56 12.31
CA ASN A 307 19.48 19.03 10.96
C ASN A 307 18.95 17.60 10.98
N LEU A 308 17.99 17.32 10.10
CA LEU A 308 17.55 15.97 9.77
C LEU A 308 17.85 15.72 8.28
N VAL A 309 18.84 14.91 8.01
CA VAL A 309 19.39 14.65 6.68
C VAL A 309 18.96 13.27 6.22
N PHE A 310 18.37 13.20 5.04
CA PHE A 310 18.10 11.95 4.33
C PHE A 310 19.10 11.81 3.20
N GLU A 311 19.94 10.78 3.26
CA GLU A 311 20.86 10.46 2.19
C GLU A 311 20.11 9.96 0.95
N ASN A 312 20.79 9.91 -0.21
CA ASN A 312 20.16 9.38 -1.42
C ASN A 312 19.55 7.99 -1.15
N ASP A 313 18.36 7.75 -1.67
CA ASP A 313 17.55 6.52 -1.49
C ASP A 313 16.98 6.30 -0.07
N ALA A 314 17.26 7.17 0.89
CA ALA A 314 16.56 7.16 2.18
C ALA A 314 15.12 7.67 2.02
N ALA A 315 14.23 7.29 2.95
CA ALA A 315 12.81 7.64 2.89
C ALA A 315 12.25 8.11 4.24
N LEU A 316 11.32 9.06 4.18
CA LEU A 316 10.42 9.41 5.28
C LEU A 316 9.01 8.97 4.91
N LEU A 317 8.44 8.04 5.66
CA LEU A 317 7.08 7.55 5.48
C LEU A 317 6.22 8.05 6.65
N GLN A 318 5.10 8.74 6.35
CA GLN A 318 4.18 9.25 7.37
C GLN A 318 2.79 8.64 7.16
N ALA A 319 2.16 8.18 8.26
CA ALA A 319 0.84 7.54 8.21
C ALA A 319 -0.30 8.56 8.35
N ASN A 320 -0.24 9.44 9.36
CA ASN A 320 -1.29 10.42 9.62
C ASN A 320 -1.24 11.57 8.62
N ALA A 321 -2.20 11.63 7.71
CA ALA A 321 -2.31 12.68 6.70
C ALA A 321 -2.58 14.08 7.27
N LEU A 322 -3.09 14.18 8.50
CA LEU A 322 -3.36 15.45 9.18
C LEU A 322 -2.19 15.93 10.05
N ALA A 323 -1.13 15.13 10.15
CA ALA A 323 0.04 15.51 10.94
C ALA A 323 0.77 16.71 10.30
N VAL A 324 1.14 17.65 11.14
CA VAL A 324 1.86 18.86 10.74
C VAL A 324 3.35 18.66 10.97
N ASN A 325 4.14 18.91 9.94
CA ASN A 325 5.59 18.96 10.01
C ASN A 325 6.07 20.39 10.25
N THR A 326 7.15 20.56 10.99
CA THR A 326 7.76 21.87 11.26
C THR A 326 9.29 21.80 11.13
N GLY A 327 9.89 22.91 10.70
CA GLY A 327 11.32 22.97 10.41
C GLY A 327 11.68 22.31 9.08
N ASN A 328 12.94 22.43 8.68
CA ASN A 328 13.43 21.95 7.40
C ASN A 328 14.18 20.64 7.57
N ILE A 329 14.01 19.74 6.61
CA ILE A 329 14.89 18.61 6.38
C ILE A 329 15.83 18.88 5.21
N ASN A 330 16.96 18.17 5.16
CA ASN A 330 17.81 18.07 3.99
C ASN A 330 17.58 16.73 3.33
N TYR A 331 17.02 16.73 2.12
CA TYR A 331 16.62 15.52 1.42
C TYR A 331 17.43 15.37 0.13
N LYS A 332 18.36 14.41 0.09
CA LYS A 332 19.29 14.20 -1.03
C LYS A 332 18.71 13.23 -2.06
N ARG A 333 18.83 13.58 -3.33
CA ARG A 333 18.42 12.72 -4.45
C ARG A 333 19.41 12.83 -5.62
N ASN A 334 19.95 11.71 -6.03
CA ASN A 334 20.82 11.63 -7.19
C ASN A 334 20.00 11.38 -8.45
N ALA A 335 20.24 12.19 -9.49
CA ALA A 335 19.70 11.90 -10.80
C ALA A 335 20.45 10.75 -11.47
N LYS A 336 19.83 10.14 -12.49
CA LYS A 336 20.56 9.33 -13.47
C LYS A 336 21.67 10.18 -14.12
N PRO A 337 22.83 9.62 -14.45
CA PRO A 337 23.89 10.39 -15.08
C PRO A 337 23.41 11.13 -16.33
N MET A 338 23.67 12.40 -16.42
CA MET A 338 23.26 13.29 -17.50
C MET A 338 24.46 14.03 -18.12
N ARG A 339 24.31 14.43 -19.36
CA ARG A 339 25.33 15.15 -20.14
C ARG A 339 25.00 16.64 -20.22
N GLN A 340 25.91 17.41 -20.73
CA GLN A 340 25.68 18.83 -21.04
C GLN A 340 24.41 19.00 -21.89
N TYR A 341 23.57 19.98 -21.51
CA TYR A 341 22.29 20.34 -22.12
C TYR A 341 21.11 19.38 -21.89
N GLU A 342 21.31 18.20 -21.33
CA GLU A 342 20.23 17.28 -20.98
C GLU A 342 19.37 17.80 -19.82
N PHE A 343 18.11 17.36 -19.74
CA PHE A 343 17.17 17.72 -18.70
C PHE A 343 16.79 16.51 -17.88
N THR A 344 16.66 16.72 -16.58
CA THR A 344 16.05 15.75 -15.66
C THR A 344 14.72 16.29 -15.14
N TYR A 345 13.77 15.40 -14.92
CA TYR A 345 12.43 15.72 -14.47
C TYR A 345 12.33 15.60 -12.96
N TRP A 346 12.05 16.73 -12.31
CA TRP A 346 12.04 16.88 -10.87
C TRP A 346 10.69 17.34 -10.33
N GLY A 347 10.42 17.05 -9.07
CA GLY A 347 9.42 17.66 -8.21
C GLY A 347 10.02 17.88 -6.83
N ALA A 348 9.34 18.61 -5.95
CA ALA A 348 9.85 18.89 -4.62
C ALA A 348 9.19 17.99 -3.57
N PRO A 349 9.94 17.13 -2.85
CA PRO A 349 9.43 16.35 -1.72
C PRO A 349 9.28 17.17 -0.44
N VAL A 350 9.64 18.45 -0.50
CA VAL A 350 9.54 19.43 0.58
C VAL A 350 8.87 20.70 0.10
N SER A 351 8.25 21.44 0.99
CA SER A 351 7.74 22.78 0.71
C SER A 351 8.84 23.84 0.89
N GLY A 352 8.74 24.93 0.13
CA GLY A 352 9.67 26.05 0.23
C GLY A 352 10.93 25.94 -0.63
N GLN A 353 11.15 24.86 -1.37
CA GLN A 353 12.30 24.71 -2.25
C GLN A 353 12.25 25.69 -3.43
N VAL A 354 13.28 26.50 -3.59
CA VAL A 354 13.44 27.42 -4.73
C VAL A 354 14.27 26.75 -5.83
N LEU A 355 13.89 26.97 -7.10
CA LEU A 355 14.50 26.31 -8.27
C LEU A 355 16.02 26.55 -8.37
N ASN A 356 16.48 27.80 -8.29
CA ASN A 356 17.91 28.10 -8.39
C ASN A 356 18.71 27.73 -7.12
N VAL A 357 18.04 27.52 -5.99
CA VAL A 357 18.68 26.97 -4.77
C VAL A 357 18.90 25.48 -4.93
N PHE A 358 17.94 24.77 -5.56
CA PHE A 358 18.08 23.35 -5.87
C PHE A 358 19.16 23.08 -6.92
N SER A 359 19.23 23.90 -7.97
CA SER A 359 20.26 23.76 -9.02
C SER A 359 20.93 25.11 -9.35
N PRO A 360 21.85 25.57 -8.51
CA PRO A 360 22.41 26.93 -8.60
C PRO A 360 23.30 27.14 -9.82
N LEU A 361 23.80 26.08 -10.43
CA LEU A 361 24.65 26.16 -11.63
C LEU A 361 23.87 25.95 -12.94
N THR A 362 22.56 25.75 -12.90
CA THR A 362 21.71 25.75 -14.09
C THR A 362 21.45 27.19 -14.52
N LEU A 363 21.49 27.47 -15.84
CA LEU A 363 21.16 28.79 -16.37
C LEU A 363 19.73 29.18 -16.02
N GLY A 364 19.50 30.44 -15.66
CA GLY A 364 18.24 30.95 -15.14
C GLY A 364 17.03 30.82 -16.07
N ASP A 365 17.26 30.68 -17.37
CA ASP A 365 16.24 30.46 -18.41
C ASP A 365 16.08 28.98 -18.79
N LYS A 366 16.64 28.04 -18.01
CA LYS A 366 16.63 26.60 -18.30
C LYS A 366 15.90 25.77 -17.25
N PHE A 367 14.93 26.40 -16.59
CA PHE A 367 13.93 25.76 -15.74
C PHE A 367 12.59 25.81 -16.45
N TYR A 368 11.92 24.69 -16.62
CA TYR A 368 10.66 24.63 -17.36
C TYR A 368 9.60 23.87 -16.57
N SER A 369 8.35 24.32 -16.72
CA SER A 369 7.17 23.50 -16.46
C SER A 369 6.45 23.22 -17.79
N TYR A 370 5.34 22.52 -17.73
CA TYR A 370 4.59 22.13 -18.92
C TYR A 370 3.12 22.52 -18.80
N ASN A 371 2.58 23.10 -19.85
CA ASN A 371 1.17 23.38 -20.01
C ASN A 371 0.53 22.29 -20.87
N ALA A 372 -0.44 21.57 -20.33
CA ALA A 372 -1.11 20.47 -21.02
C ALA A 372 -1.99 20.92 -22.21
N ASN A 373 -2.34 22.21 -22.29
CA ASN A 373 -3.17 22.73 -23.38
C ASN A 373 -2.41 22.73 -24.72
N PRO A 374 -2.83 21.91 -25.72
CA PRO A 374 -2.15 21.79 -27.00
C PRO A 374 -2.26 23.06 -27.88
N ALA A 375 -3.13 23.99 -27.55
CA ALA A 375 -3.33 25.23 -28.33
C ALA A 375 -2.27 26.31 -28.01
N VAL A 376 -1.40 26.09 -27.01
CA VAL A 376 -0.37 27.04 -26.61
C VAL A 376 1.01 26.38 -26.63
N ASN A 377 2.08 27.17 -26.44
CA ASN A 377 3.40 26.59 -26.23
C ASN A 377 3.41 25.80 -24.92
N ASN A 378 3.61 24.50 -25.03
CA ASN A 378 3.53 23.57 -23.92
C ASN A 378 4.65 23.79 -22.88
N TRP A 379 5.89 24.01 -23.31
CA TRP A 379 7.01 24.28 -22.41
C TRP A 379 7.05 25.73 -21.96
N VAL A 380 6.89 25.94 -20.65
CA VAL A 380 6.84 27.26 -20.00
C VAL A 380 8.15 27.48 -19.24
N ILE A 381 8.89 28.55 -19.58
CA ILE A 381 10.09 28.93 -18.82
C ILE A 381 9.64 29.42 -17.44
N GLU A 382 10.18 28.81 -16.41
CA GLU A 382 9.98 29.20 -15.02
C GLU A 382 11.02 30.23 -14.59
N ASN A 383 10.60 31.22 -13.80
CA ASN A 383 11.55 32.10 -13.14
C ASN A 383 12.37 31.27 -12.14
N GLN A 384 13.69 31.34 -12.24
CA GLN A 384 14.61 30.61 -11.36
C GLN A 384 14.39 30.84 -9.86
N SER A 385 13.78 31.98 -9.48
CA SER A 385 13.44 32.31 -8.09
C SER A 385 12.08 31.76 -7.64
N ASN A 386 11.35 31.07 -8.51
CA ASN A 386 10.08 30.46 -8.14
C ASN A 386 10.30 29.31 -7.15
N VAL A 387 9.38 29.20 -6.20
CA VAL A 387 9.27 28.03 -5.32
C VAL A 387 8.65 26.86 -6.09
N MET A 388 9.22 25.71 -5.99
CA MET A 388 8.69 24.47 -6.57
C MET A 388 7.37 24.09 -5.88
N ALA A 389 6.28 24.06 -6.64
CA ALA A 389 4.98 23.66 -6.11
C ALA A 389 4.91 22.13 -5.94
N PRO A 390 4.41 21.62 -4.80
CA PRO A 390 4.24 20.18 -4.61
C PRO A 390 3.33 19.56 -5.68
N GLY A 391 3.72 18.39 -6.21
CA GLY A 391 2.98 17.66 -7.25
C GLY A 391 3.18 18.19 -8.67
N LYS A 392 3.76 19.38 -8.88
CA LYS A 392 4.10 19.92 -10.19
C LYS A 392 5.47 19.42 -10.66
N GLY A 393 5.55 18.99 -11.93
CA GLY A 393 6.79 18.58 -12.57
C GLY A 393 7.60 19.76 -13.10
N TYR A 394 8.92 19.66 -13.01
CA TYR A 394 9.88 20.65 -13.52
C TYR A 394 10.98 19.96 -14.30
N ALA A 395 11.22 20.39 -15.54
CA ALA A 395 12.38 19.99 -16.32
C ALA A 395 13.52 20.97 -16.04
N ILE A 396 14.61 20.48 -15.46
CA ILE A 396 15.77 21.27 -15.05
C ILE A 396 16.97 20.79 -15.84
N ARG A 397 17.62 21.72 -16.56
CA ARG A 397 18.79 21.41 -17.38
C ARG A 397 20.02 21.13 -16.52
N ALA A 398 20.91 20.26 -17.03
CA ALA A 398 22.21 19.99 -16.45
C ALA A 398 22.96 21.29 -16.08
N PRO A 399 23.65 21.30 -14.92
CA PRO A 399 24.47 22.42 -14.50
C PRO A 399 25.48 22.88 -15.56
N GLN A 400 25.81 24.16 -15.56
CA GLN A 400 26.90 24.70 -16.34
C GLN A 400 28.21 23.97 -15.95
N GLY A 401 29.00 23.61 -16.92
CA GLY A 401 30.27 22.88 -16.69
C GLY A 401 30.14 21.36 -16.86
N TYR A 402 28.91 20.82 -17.00
CA TYR A 402 28.76 19.43 -17.47
C TYR A 402 29.24 19.32 -18.91
N THR A 403 29.82 18.16 -19.26
CA THR A 403 30.39 17.87 -20.57
C THR A 403 29.57 16.81 -21.31
N THR A 404 30.07 16.33 -22.43
CA THR A 404 29.50 15.17 -23.15
C THR A 404 29.66 13.84 -22.40
N THR A 405 30.49 13.79 -21.36
CA THR A 405 30.62 12.64 -20.46
C THR A 405 29.50 12.69 -19.44
N PRO A 406 28.71 11.62 -19.27
CA PRO A 406 27.61 11.57 -18.27
C PRO A 406 28.13 11.80 -16.85
N GLN A 407 27.43 12.65 -16.09
CA GLN A 407 27.75 12.97 -14.70
C GLN A 407 26.46 12.91 -13.86
N VAL A 408 26.57 12.42 -12.63
CA VAL A 408 25.44 12.39 -11.68
C VAL A 408 25.18 13.80 -11.15
N PHE A 409 23.94 14.25 -11.21
CA PHE A 409 23.52 15.44 -10.49
C PHE A 409 23.06 15.04 -9.09
N ASN A 410 23.77 15.54 -8.07
CA ASN A 410 23.46 15.30 -6.67
C ASN A 410 22.53 16.43 -6.18
N GLY A 411 21.23 16.22 -6.31
CA GLY A 411 20.23 17.19 -5.85
C GLY A 411 20.06 17.14 -4.33
N GLU A 412 19.88 18.31 -3.72
CA GLU A 412 19.54 18.43 -2.30
C GLU A 412 18.35 19.37 -2.15
N PHE A 413 17.25 18.84 -1.62
CA PHE A 413 16.07 19.61 -1.29
C PHE A 413 16.12 20.04 0.17
N VAL A 414 15.88 21.33 0.42
CA VAL A 414 15.84 21.89 1.77
C VAL A 414 14.50 22.55 2.00
N GLY A 415 13.73 22.05 2.97
CA GLY A 415 12.40 22.57 3.29
C GLY A 415 11.63 21.67 4.25
N THR A 416 10.43 22.06 4.57
CA THR A 416 9.55 21.26 5.42
C THR A 416 9.01 20.07 4.63
N PRO A 417 9.14 18.80 5.12
CA PRO A 417 8.71 17.62 4.39
C PRO A 417 7.20 17.66 4.10
N ASN A 418 6.84 17.36 2.86
CA ASN A 418 5.43 17.31 2.47
C ASN A 418 4.72 16.09 3.07
N ASN A 419 3.48 16.30 3.51
CA ASN A 419 2.62 15.29 4.11
C ASN A 419 1.15 15.56 3.80
N GLY A 420 0.30 14.54 3.92
CA GLY A 420 -1.15 14.65 3.71
C GLY A 420 -1.55 14.74 2.24
N ASN A 421 -2.77 15.22 2.02
CA ASN A 421 -3.33 15.31 0.69
C ASN A 421 -2.77 16.50 -0.09
N ILE A 422 -2.25 16.24 -1.30
CA ILE A 422 -1.72 17.25 -2.20
C ILE A 422 -2.54 17.22 -3.48
N SER A 423 -3.30 18.28 -3.73
CA SER A 423 -4.15 18.40 -4.91
C SER A 423 -3.33 18.70 -6.16
N VAL A 424 -3.60 17.94 -7.23
CA VAL A 424 -2.99 18.12 -8.55
C VAL A 424 -4.09 18.29 -9.58
N ASN A 425 -3.97 19.34 -10.40
CA ASN A 425 -4.87 19.57 -11.53
C ASN A 425 -4.29 18.92 -12.77
N VAL A 426 -5.15 18.27 -13.54
CA VAL A 426 -4.83 17.65 -14.83
C VAL A 426 -5.85 18.03 -15.88
N GLU A 427 -5.40 18.09 -17.11
CA GLU A 427 -6.19 18.48 -18.27
C GLU A 427 -6.28 17.33 -19.29
N ALA A 428 -7.46 17.13 -19.86
CA ALA A 428 -7.72 16.18 -20.91
C ALA A 428 -8.43 16.86 -22.07
N PHE A 429 -7.68 17.19 -23.11
CA PHE A 429 -8.23 17.85 -24.31
C PHE A 429 -8.78 16.85 -25.33
N ASN A 430 -8.22 15.68 -25.39
CA ASN A 430 -8.70 14.58 -26.21
C ASN A 430 -8.30 13.26 -25.54
N PRO A 431 -9.25 12.47 -25.02
CA PRO A 431 -8.95 11.22 -24.33
C PRO A 431 -8.27 10.16 -25.22
N MET A 432 -8.32 10.31 -26.55
CA MET A 432 -7.69 9.42 -27.52
C MET A 432 -6.35 9.95 -28.05
N LEU A 433 -6.01 11.21 -27.77
CA LEU A 433 -4.73 11.81 -28.14
C LEU A 433 -3.98 12.15 -26.86
N LEU A 434 -2.77 11.66 -26.75
CA LEU A 434 -1.83 11.81 -25.65
C LEU A 434 -1.85 13.24 -25.05
N ASN A 435 -2.65 13.44 -24.00
CA ASN A 435 -2.63 14.64 -23.20
C ASN A 435 -1.55 14.47 -22.14
N TYR A 436 -0.48 15.23 -22.27
CA TYR A 436 0.63 15.14 -21.35
C TYR A 436 0.47 16.14 -20.21
N ASN A 437 0.26 15.64 -19.00
CA ASN A 437 0.30 16.42 -17.76
C ASN A 437 1.65 16.17 -17.08
N PHE A 438 2.39 17.22 -16.79
CA PHE A 438 3.69 17.13 -16.15
C PHE A 438 3.55 17.25 -14.64
N ILE A 439 3.58 16.12 -13.97
CA ILE A 439 3.38 15.99 -12.53
C ILE A 439 4.60 15.36 -11.85
N SER A 440 4.61 15.29 -10.53
CA SER A 440 5.73 14.72 -9.78
C SER A 440 5.27 14.05 -8.49
N ASN A 441 6.10 13.15 -7.97
CA ASN A 441 5.95 12.64 -6.61
C ASN A 441 6.38 13.72 -5.60
N PRO A 442 5.45 14.28 -4.82
CA PRO A 442 5.75 15.36 -3.89
C PRO A 442 6.20 14.89 -2.51
N TYR A 443 6.31 13.60 -2.26
CA TYR A 443 6.63 13.08 -0.93
C TYR A 443 8.10 12.68 -0.80
N PRO A 444 8.68 12.78 0.41
CA PRO A 444 10.02 12.27 0.70
C PRO A 444 10.04 10.74 0.89
N SER A 445 9.30 10.02 0.06
CA SER A 445 9.22 8.57 -0.05
C SER A 445 8.80 8.19 -1.45
N ALA A 446 9.00 6.95 -1.87
CA ALA A 446 8.41 6.45 -3.10
C ALA A 446 6.88 6.38 -3.01
N ILE A 447 6.19 6.42 -4.16
CA ILE A 447 4.75 6.15 -4.29
C ILE A 447 4.52 4.98 -5.26
N ASN A 448 3.42 4.24 -5.02
CA ASN A 448 3.03 3.11 -5.86
C ASN A 448 2.21 3.59 -7.07
N VAL A 449 2.62 3.20 -8.26
CA VAL A 449 1.97 3.55 -9.55
C VAL A 449 0.55 3.02 -9.64
N ILE A 450 0.32 1.78 -9.20
CA ILE A 450 -1.00 1.15 -9.29
C ILE A 450 -1.98 1.90 -8.39
N THR A 451 -1.59 2.15 -7.14
CA THR A 451 -2.39 2.94 -6.21
C THR A 451 -2.64 4.36 -6.73
N LEU A 452 -1.65 4.97 -7.40
CA LEU A 452 -1.81 6.28 -8.03
C LEU A 452 -2.87 6.25 -9.14
N ILE A 453 -2.78 5.29 -10.08
CA ILE A 453 -3.73 5.17 -11.20
C ILE A 453 -5.13 4.83 -10.68
N ASP A 454 -5.26 3.88 -9.75
CA ASP A 454 -6.55 3.45 -9.18
C ASP A 454 -7.30 4.55 -8.41
N ASN A 455 -6.57 5.51 -7.84
CA ASN A 455 -7.14 6.61 -7.06
C ASN A 455 -7.08 7.99 -7.76
N SER A 456 -6.88 7.99 -9.06
CA SER A 456 -6.86 9.19 -9.89
C SER A 456 -7.57 8.95 -11.21
N ASN A 457 -7.59 9.95 -12.07
CA ASN A 457 -8.04 9.83 -13.46
C ASN A 457 -6.86 9.76 -14.44
N LEU A 458 -5.69 9.34 -13.95
CA LEU A 458 -4.49 9.14 -14.76
C LEU A 458 -4.51 7.80 -15.47
N GLY A 459 -3.93 7.77 -16.67
CA GLY A 459 -3.73 6.56 -17.45
C GLY A 459 -2.26 6.20 -17.58
N THR A 460 -1.74 6.29 -18.80
CA THR A 460 -0.34 6.00 -19.10
C THR A 460 0.61 7.02 -18.48
N LEU A 461 1.67 6.55 -17.82
CA LEU A 461 2.76 7.36 -17.29
C LEU A 461 3.98 7.26 -18.21
N TYR A 462 4.70 8.36 -18.38
CA TYR A 462 5.87 8.48 -19.25
C TYR A 462 7.05 9.00 -18.46
N PHE A 463 8.16 8.25 -18.47
CA PHE A 463 9.39 8.55 -17.75
C PHE A 463 10.51 8.86 -18.71
N TRP A 464 11.16 10.00 -18.54
CA TRP A 464 12.30 10.41 -19.32
C TRP A 464 13.57 9.66 -18.91
N THR A 465 14.30 9.03 -19.86
CA THR A 465 15.34 8.04 -19.55
C THR A 465 16.77 8.49 -19.71
N HIS A 466 17.06 9.52 -20.49
CA HIS A 466 18.43 9.95 -20.87
C HIS A 466 19.29 8.88 -21.57
N ASN A 467 18.70 7.91 -22.24
CA ASN A 467 19.45 6.86 -22.91
C ASN A 467 20.23 7.40 -24.12
N SER A 468 19.65 8.37 -24.85
CA SER A 468 20.27 9.00 -26.01
C SER A 468 20.93 10.32 -25.67
N ALA A 469 22.12 10.54 -26.23
CA ALA A 469 22.78 11.86 -26.19
C ALA A 469 22.05 12.84 -27.13
N ILE A 470 22.01 14.12 -26.73
CA ILE A 470 21.53 15.19 -27.62
C ILE A 470 22.43 15.28 -28.84
N THR A 471 21.83 15.23 -30.04
CA THR A 471 22.55 15.35 -31.31
C THR A 471 22.03 16.59 -32.04
N ASN A 472 22.92 17.47 -32.48
CA ASN A 472 22.56 18.71 -33.20
C ASN A 472 21.54 19.60 -32.48
N ASN A 473 21.60 19.69 -31.16
CA ASN A 473 20.64 20.40 -30.29
C ASN A 473 19.19 19.87 -30.39
N VAL A 474 19.00 18.66 -30.85
CA VAL A 474 17.68 18.00 -30.94
C VAL A 474 17.58 16.93 -29.86
N PHE A 475 16.51 16.99 -29.08
CA PHE A 475 16.10 15.92 -28.17
C PHE A 475 15.30 14.91 -28.94
N THR A 476 15.51 13.63 -28.67
CA THR A 476 14.64 12.60 -29.22
C THR A 476 13.47 12.33 -28.30
N THR A 477 12.27 12.28 -28.86
CA THR A 477 11.06 11.84 -28.12
C THR A 477 11.07 10.33 -27.86
N ASP A 478 12.06 9.61 -28.36
CA ASP A 478 12.24 8.16 -28.25
C ASP A 478 12.79 7.74 -26.87
N ASP A 479 13.19 8.69 -26.05
CA ASP A 479 13.73 8.47 -24.70
C ASP A 479 12.67 8.36 -23.59
N TYR A 480 11.38 8.18 -23.92
CA TYR A 480 10.33 7.92 -22.94
C TYR A 480 10.09 6.42 -22.78
N ALA A 481 10.26 5.93 -21.57
CA ALA A 481 9.75 4.65 -21.14
C ALA A 481 8.32 4.81 -20.59
N ILE A 482 7.50 3.79 -20.75
CA ILE A 482 6.07 3.86 -20.50
C ILE A 482 5.70 2.93 -19.35
N ARG A 483 4.75 3.37 -18.51
CA ARG A 483 4.16 2.53 -17.46
C ARG A 483 2.65 2.71 -17.41
N THR A 484 1.94 1.59 -17.33
CA THR A 484 0.51 1.53 -17.05
C THR A 484 0.26 0.73 -15.78
N ARG A 485 -0.99 0.51 -15.42
CA ARG A 485 -1.38 -0.40 -14.35
C ARG A 485 -0.91 -1.84 -14.63
N THR A 486 -0.95 -2.26 -15.89
CA THR A 486 -0.60 -3.63 -16.30
C THR A 486 0.90 -3.91 -16.16
N THR A 487 1.73 -3.13 -16.85
CA THR A 487 3.19 -3.30 -16.84
C THR A 487 3.89 -2.05 -17.39
N GLY A 488 5.22 -2.08 -17.50
CA GLY A 488 6.03 -1.05 -18.16
C GLY A 488 6.65 -1.57 -19.45
N THR A 489 7.02 -0.65 -20.36
CA THR A 489 7.86 -0.95 -21.53
C THR A 489 9.05 -0.01 -21.60
N ALA A 490 10.18 -0.51 -22.09
CA ALA A 490 11.39 0.27 -22.28
C ALA A 490 11.19 1.39 -23.31
N ALA A 491 12.02 2.42 -23.25
CA ALA A 491 12.11 3.45 -24.29
C ALA A 491 12.55 2.85 -25.62
N VAL A 492 12.25 3.53 -26.72
CA VAL A 492 12.74 3.12 -28.09
C VAL A 492 14.27 3.09 -28.13
N THR A 493 14.90 3.90 -27.33
CA THR A 493 16.37 3.97 -27.18
C THR A 493 16.94 2.87 -26.29
N GLY A 494 16.11 1.92 -25.83
CA GLY A 494 16.49 0.83 -24.94
C GLY A 494 16.47 1.21 -23.46
N GLY A 495 17.13 0.42 -22.64
CA GLY A 495 17.15 0.55 -21.19
C GLY A 495 16.02 -0.24 -20.53
N ASP A 496 15.86 -0.09 -19.21
CA ASP A 496 14.91 -0.86 -18.42
C ASP A 496 13.48 -0.33 -18.56
N ALA A 497 12.49 -1.19 -18.42
CA ALA A 497 11.09 -0.78 -18.27
C ALA A 497 10.86 -0.16 -16.87
N PRO A 498 9.96 0.83 -16.72
CA PRO A 498 9.66 1.41 -15.41
C PRO A 498 8.97 0.40 -14.49
N GLY A 499 9.42 0.35 -13.23
CA GLY A 499 8.77 -0.41 -12.17
C GLY A 499 7.44 0.19 -11.69
N ILE A 500 6.92 -0.40 -10.63
CA ILE A 500 5.65 0.03 -9.99
C ILE A 500 5.81 1.17 -8.99
N TYR A 501 7.02 1.73 -8.86
CA TYR A 501 7.30 2.79 -7.88
C TYR A 501 7.85 4.04 -8.56
N ILE A 502 7.44 5.20 -8.07
CA ILE A 502 7.97 6.50 -8.47
C ILE A 502 8.76 7.06 -7.29
N GLY A 503 10.06 7.25 -7.47
CA GLY A 503 10.95 7.75 -6.41
C GLY A 503 10.56 9.15 -5.92
N ALA A 504 10.98 9.49 -4.71
CA ALA A 504 10.78 10.82 -4.14
C ALA A 504 11.36 11.90 -5.04
N GLY A 505 10.59 12.96 -5.28
CA GLY A 505 11.03 14.10 -6.10
C GLY A 505 11.16 13.79 -7.60
N GLN A 506 10.69 12.65 -8.09
CA GLN A 506 10.69 12.30 -9.50
C GLN A 506 9.52 12.94 -10.24
N GLY A 507 9.85 13.69 -11.33
CA GLY A 507 8.86 14.19 -12.28
C GLY A 507 8.58 13.19 -13.40
N PHE A 508 7.36 13.19 -13.93
CA PHE A 508 6.92 12.33 -15.03
C PHE A 508 5.72 12.94 -15.75
N PHE A 509 5.51 12.54 -16.99
CA PHE A 509 4.27 12.88 -17.69
C PHE A 509 3.20 11.81 -17.46
N ALA A 510 1.94 12.23 -17.51
CA ALA A 510 0.80 11.33 -17.39
C ALA A 510 -0.33 11.74 -18.34
N SER A 511 -1.02 10.77 -18.96
CA SER A 511 -2.29 11.01 -19.63
C SER A 511 -3.42 11.11 -18.60
N ALA A 512 -4.47 11.85 -18.92
CA ALA A 512 -5.66 11.98 -18.09
C ALA A 512 -6.94 11.69 -18.88
N ALA A 513 -7.90 10.99 -18.25
CA ALA A 513 -9.19 10.66 -18.88
C ALA A 513 -10.12 11.87 -18.98
N THR A 514 -10.07 12.75 -17.98
CA THR A 514 -10.93 13.94 -17.87
C THR A 514 -10.14 15.10 -17.27
N THR A 515 -10.49 16.32 -17.65
CA THR A 515 -10.01 17.53 -16.97
C THR A 515 -10.62 17.59 -15.57
N SER A 516 -9.79 17.48 -14.54
CA SER A 516 -10.20 17.47 -13.13
C SER A 516 -9.03 17.70 -12.19
N SER A 517 -9.29 17.62 -10.90
CA SER A 517 -8.25 17.51 -9.87
C SER A 517 -8.36 16.19 -9.14
N PHE A 518 -7.23 15.68 -8.68
CA PHE A 518 -7.16 14.53 -7.77
C PHE A 518 -6.16 14.81 -6.65
N ASN A 519 -6.18 13.99 -5.61
CA ASN A 519 -5.24 14.12 -4.50
C ASN A 519 -4.19 13.03 -4.55
N LEU A 520 -2.93 13.41 -4.52
CA LEU A 520 -1.87 12.53 -4.02
C LEU A 520 -2.06 12.39 -2.51
N THR A 521 -1.94 11.18 -1.97
CA THR A 521 -2.27 10.86 -0.57
C THR A 521 -1.19 10.03 0.10
N ASN A 522 -1.18 10.00 1.44
CA ASN A 522 -0.26 9.14 2.18
C ASN A 522 -0.45 7.64 1.88
N ALA A 523 -1.66 7.21 1.49
CA ALA A 523 -1.94 5.82 1.12
C ALA A 523 -1.18 5.33 -0.14
N MET A 524 -0.70 6.26 -0.97
CA MET A 524 0.13 5.94 -2.15
C MET A 524 1.60 5.72 -1.79
N ARG A 525 2.04 6.18 -0.62
CA ARG A 525 3.44 6.13 -0.17
C ARG A 525 3.82 4.71 0.23
N VAL A 526 5.07 4.34 -0.05
CA VAL A 526 5.59 3.00 0.24
C VAL A 526 6.93 3.07 0.98
N ASP A 527 7.18 2.04 1.78
CA ASP A 527 8.44 1.83 2.48
C ASP A 527 9.52 1.35 1.49
N GLY A 528 10.73 1.80 1.66
CA GLY A 528 11.83 1.49 0.75
C GLY A 528 11.56 1.97 -0.67
N ASN A 529 12.03 1.22 -1.67
CA ASN A 529 11.77 1.42 -3.11
C ASN A 529 12.09 2.84 -3.65
N ASN A 530 12.87 3.62 -2.89
CA ASN A 530 13.19 5.00 -3.22
C ASN A 530 14.41 5.11 -4.16
N SER A 531 15.12 4.00 -4.38
CA SER A 531 16.17 3.86 -5.40
C SER A 531 15.64 3.92 -6.83
N GLN A 532 14.31 3.86 -6.98
CA GLN A 532 13.57 3.93 -8.24
C GLN A 532 13.51 5.36 -8.80
N PHE A 533 14.64 6.05 -8.94
CA PHE A 533 14.71 7.18 -9.85
C PHE A 533 14.94 6.63 -11.25
N TYR A 534 13.93 5.87 -11.74
CA TYR A 534 13.97 5.06 -12.95
C TYR A 534 15.01 3.90 -12.88
N ARG A 535 14.66 2.76 -12.28
CA ARG A 535 15.40 1.47 -12.23
C ARG A 535 14.46 0.28 -12.15
N GLU A 536 15.00 -0.91 -12.45
CA GLU A 536 14.40 -2.24 -12.56
C GLU A 536 13.13 -2.51 -11.76
N ALA A 537 12.16 -3.12 -12.44
CA ALA A 537 10.92 -3.60 -11.84
C ALA A 537 11.18 -4.80 -10.92
N GLN A 538 10.71 -4.72 -9.66
CA GLN A 538 10.38 -5.95 -8.94
C GLN A 538 8.95 -6.35 -9.33
N ASP A 539 8.80 -7.57 -9.86
CA ASP A 539 7.51 -8.12 -10.26
C ASP A 539 6.57 -8.26 -9.06
N LEU A 540 5.34 -7.77 -9.22
CA LEU A 540 4.26 -8.11 -8.30
C LEU A 540 3.62 -9.46 -8.71
N PRO A 541 3.19 -10.30 -7.76
CA PRO A 541 2.75 -11.67 -8.01
C PRO A 541 1.38 -11.84 -8.69
N LEU A 542 0.79 -10.81 -9.28
CA LEU A 542 -0.60 -10.84 -9.81
C LEU A 542 -0.78 -10.37 -11.25
N ASN A 543 0.28 -10.08 -12.01
CA ASN A 543 0.15 -9.69 -13.40
C ASN A 543 0.66 -10.81 -14.30
N TYR A 544 -0.23 -11.37 -15.09
CA TYR A 544 0.06 -12.39 -16.08
C TYR A 544 0.48 -11.70 -17.38
N TYR A 545 1.79 -11.47 -17.58
CA TYR A 545 2.28 -10.72 -18.75
C TYR A 545 3.55 -11.30 -19.37
N TYR A 546 3.80 -10.90 -20.61
CA TYR A 546 5.07 -11.10 -21.30
C TYR A 546 5.39 -9.91 -22.21
N HIS A 547 6.68 -9.72 -22.47
CA HIS A 547 7.21 -8.66 -23.32
C HIS A 547 7.81 -9.25 -24.59
N LEU A 548 7.56 -8.57 -25.72
CA LEU A 548 8.14 -8.90 -27.02
C LEU A 548 8.99 -7.73 -27.50
N ASN A 549 10.20 -8.02 -27.95
CA ASN A 549 11.08 -7.08 -28.62
C ASN A 549 11.09 -7.33 -30.12
N MET A 550 11.02 -6.26 -30.92
CA MET A 550 11.36 -6.27 -32.33
C MET A 550 12.67 -5.50 -32.52
N THR A 551 13.68 -6.15 -33.12
CA THR A 551 15.04 -5.61 -33.26
C THR A 551 15.62 -5.88 -34.64
N ASN A 552 16.70 -5.15 -34.99
CA ASN A 552 17.55 -5.47 -36.14
C ASN A 552 19.03 -5.23 -35.81
N THR A 553 19.91 -5.64 -36.69
CA THR A 553 21.37 -5.46 -36.53
C THR A 553 21.84 -4.01 -36.71
N GLN A 554 20.96 -3.09 -37.10
CA GLN A 554 21.28 -1.66 -37.29
C GLN A 554 20.87 -0.83 -36.06
N GLY A 555 20.47 -1.47 -34.95
CA GLY A 555 20.14 -0.82 -33.69
C GLY A 555 18.69 -0.36 -33.58
N ALA A 556 17.79 -0.76 -34.51
CA ALA A 556 16.37 -0.53 -34.32
C ALA A 556 15.83 -1.43 -33.18
N PHE A 557 15.06 -0.85 -32.27
CA PHE A 557 14.48 -1.54 -31.11
C PHE A 557 13.08 -1.02 -30.83
N LYS A 558 12.16 -1.94 -30.56
CA LYS A 558 10.83 -1.61 -30.00
C LYS A 558 10.33 -2.75 -29.15
N GLN A 559 9.86 -2.42 -27.97
CA GLN A 559 9.23 -3.34 -27.01
C GLN A 559 7.74 -3.11 -26.93
N ILE A 560 6.97 -4.20 -26.83
CA ILE A 560 5.55 -4.22 -26.48
C ILE A 560 5.31 -5.18 -25.33
N ALA A 561 4.17 -5.04 -24.68
CA ALA A 561 3.73 -5.97 -23.64
C ALA A 561 2.28 -6.39 -23.82
N ILE A 562 2.00 -7.64 -23.52
CA ILE A 562 0.65 -8.21 -23.44
C ILE A 562 0.45 -8.75 -22.03
N GLY A 563 -0.65 -8.37 -21.36
CA GLY A 563 -0.97 -8.82 -20.02
C GLY A 563 -2.43 -9.25 -19.88
N TYR A 564 -2.72 -10.09 -18.89
CA TYR A 564 -4.08 -10.54 -18.54
C TYR A 564 -4.36 -10.14 -17.10
N GLN A 565 -5.50 -9.48 -16.86
CA GLN A 565 -5.89 -9.02 -15.52
C GLN A 565 -7.40 -9.02 -15.31
N GLU A 566 -7.85 -9.21 -14.07
CA GLU A 566 -9.29 -9.39 -13.75
C GLU A 566 -10.18 -8.21 -14.15
N ASP A 567 -9.64 -6.99 -14.05
CA ASP A 567 -10.40 -5.76 -14.34
C ASP A 567 -10.23 -5.26 -15.79
N ALA A 568 -9.54 -6.02 -16.65
CA ALA A 568 -9.39 -5.66 -18.07
C ALA A 568 -10.45 -6.34 -18.92
N THR A 569 -10.64 -5.76 -20.11
CA THR A 569 -11.51 -6.27 -21.17
C THR A 569 -10.68 -6.67 -22.41
N ASP A 570 -11.33 -7.22 -23.45
CA ASP A 570 -10.68 -7.37 -24.76
C ASP A 570 -10.74 -6.08 -25.60
N GLY A 571 -11.30 -5.00 -25.06
CA GLY A 571 -11.32 -3.65 -25.61
C GLY A 571 -10.16 -2.79 -25.13
N TYR A 572 -10.31 -1.47 -25.27
CA TYR A 572 -9.33 -0.51 -24.71
C TYR A 572 -9.70 -0.15 -23.28
N ASP A 573 -8.79 -0.40 -22.37
CA ASP A 573 -8.93 -0.13 -20.95
C ASP A 573 -7.97 1.00 -20.52
N PHE A 574 -8.53 2.20 -20.32
CA PHE A 574 -7.76 3.36 -19.89
C PHE A 574 -7.03 3.09 -18.56
N GLY A 575 -5.73 3.38 -18.50
CA GLY A 575 -4.89 3.11 -17.33
C GLY A 575 -4.23 1.73 -17.34
N SER A 576 -4.81 0.75 -18.02
CA SER A 576 -4.24 -0.59 -18.21
C SER A 576 -3.54 -0.74 -19.56
N ASP A 577 -4.09 -0.14 -20.62
CA ASP A 577 -3.51 -0.09 -21.95
C ASP A 577 -2.65 1.16 -22.15
N ALA A 578 -1.67 1.07 -23.05
CA ALA A 578 -0.92 2.21 -23.54
C ALA A 578 -0.89 2.21 -25.09
N LEU A 579 -1.13 3.40 -25.67
CA LEU A 579 -1.00 3.58 -27.11
C LEU A 579 0.46 3.36 -27.53
N ALA A 580 0.66 2.76 -28.69
CA ALA A 580 1.99 2.59 -29.26
C ALA A 580 2.60 3.94 -29.63
N SER A 581 3.89 4.14 -29.29
CA SER A 581 4.64 5.31 -29.73
C SER A 581 4.63 5.42 -31.26
N THR A 582 4.43 6.62 -31.76
CA THR A 582 4.50 6.94 -33.18
C THR A 582 5.92 7.29 -33.65
N GLN A 583 6.91 7.21 -32.77
CA GLN A 583 8.29 7.62 -32.99
C GLN A 583 9.20 6.42 -33.30
N GLY A 584 10.36 6.70 -33.85
CA GLY A 584 11.42 5.73 -34.14
C GLY A 584 11.42 5.17 -35.57
N ALA A 585 12.51 4.47 -35.90
CA ALA A 585 12.69 3.84 -37.22
C ALA A 585 11.75 2.64 -37.44
N ILE A 586 11.31 2.04 -36.33
CA ILE A 586 10.30 0.97 -36.32
C ILE A 586 9.23 1.26 -35.29
N ARG A 587 8.02 0.78 -35.58
CA ARG A 587 6.90 0.66 -34.66
C ARG A 587 6.54 -0.80 -34.56
N PHE A 588 6.31 -1.30 -33.35
CA PHE A 588 5.85 -2.65 -33.10
C PHE A 588 4.73 -2.55 -32.07
N TYR A 589 3.62 -3.22 -32.30
CA TYR A 589 2.40 -3.01 -31.53
C TYR A 589 1.45 -4.21 -31.61
N SER A 590 0.56 -4.31 -30.64
CA SER A 590 -0.62 -5.18 -30.72
C SER A 590 -1.82 -4.42 -31.27
N LEU A 591 -2.80 -5.15 -31.79
CA LEU A 591 -4.00 -4.62 -32.44
C LEU A 591 -5.25 -5.19 -31.79
N ILE A 592 -6.20 -4.31 -31.52
CA ILE A 592 -7.59 -4.68 -31.21
C ILE A 592 -8.41 -4.39 -32.47
N PRO A 593 -9.07 -5.39 -33.09
CA PRO A 593 -9.75 -5.20 -34.39
C PRO A 593 -10.80 -4.09 -34.42
N SER A 594 -11.38 -3.75 -33.27
CA SER A 594 -12.38 -2.67 -33.15
C SER A 594 -11.78 -1.29 -32.96
N LEU A 595 -10.44 -1.17 -32.75
CA LEU A 595 -9.74 0.09 -32.54
C LEU A 595 -8.99 0.57 -33.77
N THR A 596 -8.92 1.88 -33.92
CA THR A 596 -8.12 2.54 -34.96
C THR A 596 -6.67 2.83 -34.49
N TYR A 597 -6.38 2.60 -33.25
CA TYR A 597 -5.08 2.93 -32.61
C TYR A 597 -4.37 1.66 -32.14
N PRO A 598 -3.09 1.47 -32.51
CA PRO A 598 -2.29 0.35 -32.05
C PRO A 598 -1.82 0.54 -30.59
N LEU A 599 -1.56 -0.56 -29.91
CA LEU A 599 -1.16 -0.57 -28.50
C LEU A 599 0.29 -1.00 -28.30
N GLY A 600 1.02 -0.27 -27.48
CA GLY A 600 2.36 -0.65 -26.99
C GLY A 600 2.28 -1.53 -25.74
N ILE A 601 1.25 -1.35 -24.91
CA ILE A 601 0.89 -2.25 -23.83
C ILE A 601 -0.58 -2.58 -24.01
N GLN A 602 -0.91 -3.86 -24.04
CA GLN A 602 -2.29 -4.34 -24.13
C GLN A 602 -2.64 -5.18 -22.89
N ALA A 603 -3.65 -4.74 -22.15
CA ALA A 603 -4.32 -5.55 -21.15
C ALA A 603 -5.45 -6.36 -21.81
N LYS A 604 -5.66 -7.58 -21.37
CA LYS A 604 -6.74 -8.47 -21.81
C LYS A 604 -7.48 -9.04 -20.62
N ALA A 605 -8.72 -9.45 -20.87
CA ALA A 605 -9.57 -10.05 -19.83
C ALA A 605 -8.94 -11.32 -19.24
N TYR A 606 -9.00 -11.45 -17.90
CA TYR A 606 -8.71 -12.70 -17.20
C TYR A 606 -10.04 -13.39 -16.83
N PRO A 607 -10.14 -14.72 -16.86
CA PRO A 607 -9.03 -15.69 -16.99
C PRO A 607 -8.51 -15.86 -18.41
N TRP A 608 -7.18 -15.97 -18.54
CA TRP A 608 -6.51 -16.30 -19.79
C TRP A 608 -7.04 -17.64 -20.37
N VAL A 609 -7.19 -17.69 -21.67
CA VAL A 609 -7.61 -18.91 -22.40
C VAL A 609 -6.59 -19.30 -23.47
N ILE A 610 -6.30 -20.60 -23.56
CA ILE A 610 -5.29 -21.12 -24.50
C ILE A 610 -5.64 -20.87 -25.98
N THR A 611 -6.90 -20.61 -26.29
CA THR A 611 -7.38 -20.34 -27.63
C THR A 611 -7.36 -18.85 -28.01
N ASP A 612 -6.90 -18.00 -27.09
CA ASP A 612 -6.82 -16.57 -27.36
C ASP A 612 -5.79 -16.24 -28.45
N VAL A 613 -6.04 -15.19 -29.18
CA VAL A 613 -5.22 -14.73 -30.30
C VAL A 613 -4.97 -13.23 -30.16
N VAL A 614 -3.70 -12.83 -30.25
CA VAL A 614 -3.32 -11.42 -30.22
C VAL A 614 -2.75 -11.00 -31.56
N PRO A 615 -3.49 -10.22 -32.37
CA PRO A 615 -2.97 -9.67 -33.62
C PRO A 615 -1.84 -8.66 -33.33
N LEU A 616 -0.77 -8.77 -34.09
CA LEU A 616 0.38 -7.85 -34.03
C LEU A 616 0.53 -7.11 -35.35
N GLY A 617 0.97 -5.85 -35.26
CA GLY A 617 1.37 -5.04 -36.38
C GLY A 617 2.73 -4.43 -36.21
N TYR A 618 3.33 -4.03 -37.30
CA TYR A 618 4.58 -3.25 -37.28
C TYR A 618 4.66 -2.30 -38.46
N MET A 619 5.43 -1.24 -38.28
CA MET A 619 5.83 -0.32 -39.35
C MET A 619 7.35 -0.16 -39.29
N THR A 620 7.98 -0.12 -40.46
CA THR A 620 9.43 0.14 -40.56
C THR A 620 9.73 1.11 -41.70
N THR A 621 10.69 2.01 -41.42
CA THR A 621 11.31 2.89 -42.43
C THR A 621 12.60 2.28 -42.99
N GLN A 622 12.97 1.08 -42.57
CA GLN A 622 14.16 0.34 -42.98
C GLN A 622 13.73 -1.01 -43.57
N ALA A 623 14.21 -1.33 -44.76
CA ALA A 623 14.08 -2.69 -45.28
C ALA A 623 15.22 -3.57 -44.74
N GLY A 624 14.98 -4.86 -44.59
CA GLY A 624 15.99 -5.80 -44.17
C GLY A 624 15.47 -6.88 -43.22
N THR A 625 16.39 -7.43 -42.46
CA THR A 625 16.10 -8.55 -41.54
C THR A 625 15.88 -8.04 -40.14
N PHE A 626 14.83 -8.55 -39.51
CA PHE A 626 14.41 -8.24 -38.14
C PHE A 626 14.19 -9.52 -37.35
N ASP A 627 14.30 -9.40 -36.04
CA ASP A 627 13.99 -10.45 -35.08
C ASP A 627 12.81 -10.04 -34.20
N ILE A 628 11.87 -10.97 -33.93
CA ILE A 628 10.89 -10.86 -32.85
C ILE A 628 11.25 -11.90 -31.80
N ALA A 629 11.43 -11.47 -30.56
CA ALA A 629 11.83 -12.32 -29.45
C ALA A 629 11.07 -11.98 -28.18
N ILE A 630 10.89 -12.96 -27.29
CA ILE A 630 10.48 -12.70 -25.92
C ILE A 630 11.66 -12.06 -25.18
N ASP A 631 11.41 -10.92 -24.51
CA ASP A 631 12.36 -10.30 -23.61
C ASP A 631 12.30 -10.95 -22.23
N HIS A 632 11.12 -10.91 -21.63
CA HIS A 632 10.84 -11.59 -20.37
C HIS A 632 9.34 -11.88 -20.24
N PHE A 633 8.99 -12.71 -19.27
CA PHE A 633 7.63 -13.07 -18.89
C PHE A 633 7.55 -13.34 -17.41
N ASP A 634 6.35 -13.21 -16.85
CA ASP A 634 6.11 -13.56 -15.44
C ASP A 634 6.03 -15.07 -15.20
N THR A 635 5.88 -15.47 -13.93
CA THR A 635 5.82 -16.87 -13.53
C THR A 635 4.63 -17.62 -14.12
N PHE A 636 3.52 -16.94 -14.44
CA PHE A 636 2.35 -17.55 -15.05
C PHE A 636 2.64 -18.11 -16.45
N PHE A 637 3.45 -17.40 -17.23
CA PHE A 637 3.83 -17.84 -18.57
C PHE A 637 5.06 -18.77 -18.58
N ALA A 638 5.65 -19.11 -17.42
CA ALA A 638 6.82 -19.95 -17.37
C ALA A 638 6.63 -21.33 -18.01
N ASP A 639 5.49 -21.94 -17.84
CA ASP A 639 5.10 -23.26 -18.37
C ASP A 639 4.19 -23.22 -19.61
N LYS A 640 3.94 -22.04 -20.18
CA LYS A 640 3.06 -21.84 -21.32
C LYS A 640 3.85 -21.53 -22.57
N ASP A 641 3.46 -22.12 -23.69
CA ASP A 641 4.01 -21.81 -24.99
C ASP A 641 3.46 -20.48 -25.52
N ILE A 642 4.29 -19.75 -26.26
CA ILE A 642 3.94 -18.51 -26.96
C ILE A 642 4.38 -18.68 -28.41
N PHE A 643 3.41 -18.87 -29.31
CA PHE A 643 3.66 -19.06 -30.73
C PHE A 643 3.43 -17.78 -31.51
N LEU A 644 4.37 -17.43 -32.37
CA LEU A 644 4.19 -16.41 -33.41
C LEU A 644 3.77 -17.10 -34.72
N GLU A 645 2.61 -16.73 -35.22
CA GLU A 645 2.16 -17.08 -36.58
C GLU A 645 2.64 -16.02 -37.57
N ASP A 646 3.39 -16.40 -38.61
CA ASP A 646 3.59 -15.59 -39.82
C ASP A 646 2.53 -15.99 -40.86
N THR A 647 1.49 -15.19 -41.01
CA THR A 647 0.34 -15.48 -41.87
C THR A 647 0.69 -15.50 -43.37
N THR A 648 1.88 -14.96 -43.75
CA THR A 648 2.30 -14.94 -45.15
C THR A 648 2.68 -16.33 -45.69
N ASN A 649 3.09 -17.23 -44.80
CA ASN A 649 3.49 -18.59 -45.11
C ASN A 649 2.86 -19.65 -44.21
N GLY A 650 2.06 -19.22 -43.22
CA GLY A 650 1.39 -20.11 -42.26
C GLY A 650 2.32 -20.79 -41.27
N THR A 651 3.49 -20.23 -41.00
CA THR A 651 4.48 -20.80 -40.07
C THR A 651 4.11 -20.43 -38.63
N PHE A 652 4.15 -21.41 -37.72
CA PHE A 652 4.07 -21.22 -36.26
C PHE A 652 5.44 -21.45 -35.66
N HIS A 653 5.96 -20.43 -35.00
CA HIS A 653 7.25 -20.47 -34.34
C HIS A 653 7.09 -20.25 -32.81
N ASN A 654 7.59 -21.18 -32.01
CA ASN A 654 7.56 -21.02 -30.56
C ASN A 654 8.66 -20.07 -30.09
N LEU A 655 8.24 -18.85 -29.70
CA LEU A 655 9.17 -17.80 -29.22
C LEU A 655 9.87 -18.16 -27.90
N LYS A 656 9.36 -19.15 -27.15
CA LYS A 656 10.06 -19.65 -25.94
C LYS A 656 11.35 -20.41 -26.30
N ASN A 657 11.47 -20.93 -27.50
CA ASN A 657 12.63 -21.71 -27.95
C ASN A 657 13.71 -20.83 -28.56
N SER A 658 13.33 -19.82 -29.35
CA SER A 658 14.26 -18.88 -29.98
C SER A 658 13.55 -17.67 -30.56
N ALA A 659 14.28 -16.63 -30.91
CA ALA A 659 13.78 -15.51 -31.70
C ALA A 659 13.29 -15.95 -33.07
N PHE A 660 12.28 -15.26 -33.61
CA PHE A 660 11.80 -15.42 -34.97
C PHE A 660 12.42 -14.37 -35.88
N THR A 661 13.24 -14.83 -36.82
CA THR A 661 13.93 -13.96 -37.79
C THR A 661 13.13 -13.88 -39.10
N PHE A 662 12.87 -12.67 -39.60
CA PHE A 662 12.16 -12.44 -40.85
C PHE A 662 12.71 -11.25 -41.62
N SER A 663 12.47 -11.24 -42.96
CA SER A 663 12.80 -10.10 -43.81
C SER A 663 11.54 -9.33 -44.17
N THR A 664 11.66 -8.02 -44.32
CA THR A 664 10.57 -7.14 -44.70
C THR A 664 11.02 -5.96 -45.57
N ALA A 665 10.12 -5.43 -46.38
CA ALA A 665 10.27 -4.15 -47.04
C ALA A 665 9.89 -3.00 -46.12
N ILE A 666 10.15 -1.76 -46.51
CA ILE A 666 9.61 -0.54 -45.87
C ILE A 666 8.10 -0.54 -46.00
N GLY A 667 7.39 -0.20 -44.94
CA GLY A 667 5.93 -0.11 -44.94
C GLY A 667 5.29 -0.40 -43.58
N THR A 668 3.95 -0.48 -43.59
CA THR A 668 3.12 -0.88 -42.44
C THR A 668 2.48 -2.23 -42.73
N PHE A 669 2.50 -3.14 -41.76
CA PHE A 669 2.09 -4.53 -41.89
C PHE A 669 1.24 -4.93 -40.67
N ASP A 670 -0.08 -4.80 -40.79
CA ASP A 670 -1.03 -5.00 -39.68
C ASP A 670 -1.69 -6.39 -39.69
N THR A 671 -1.39 -7.23 -40.66
CA THR A 671 -2.03 -8.55 -40.82
C THR A 671 -1.04 -9.72 -40.82
N ARG A 672 0.26 -9.44 -40.77
CA ARG A 672 1.29 -10.46 -40.95
C ARG A 672 1.48 -11.36 -39.74
N PHE A 673 1.42 -10.82 -38.52
CA PHE A 673 1.76 -11.57 -37.32
C PHE A 673 0.60 -11.69 -36.35
N LYS A 674 0.53 -12.85 -35.66
CA LYS A 674 -0.38 -13.08 -34.52
C LYS A 674 0.31 -13.92 -33.47
N ILE A 675 -0.01 -13.67 -32.21
CA ILE A 675 0.37 -14.54 -31.11
C ILE A 675 -0.74 -15.55 -30.84
N HIS A 676 -0.33 -16.80 -30.59
CA HIS A 676 -1.17 -17.92 -30.17
C HIS A 676 -0.50 -18.61 -28.98
N TYR A 677 -1.29 -19.35 -28.19
CA TYR A 677 -0.79 -20.07 -27.01
C TYR A 677 -0.86 -21.60 -27.18
N GLN A 678 -1.28 -22.05 -28.34
CA GLN A 678 -1.24 -23.45 -28.76
C GLN A 678 -0.74 -23.52 -30.20
N ASN A 679 0.02 -24.58 -30.47
CA ASN A 679 0.37 -24.87 -31.85
C ASN A 679 -0.88 -25.34 -32.60
N ILE A 680 -1.40 -24.54 -33.51
CA ILE A 680 -2.46 -24.94 -34.41
C ILE A 680 -1.77 -25.40 -35.69
N PRO A 681 -1.48 -26.71 -35.83
CA PRO A 681 -0.90 -27.17 -37.09
C PRO A 681 -1.89 -26.81 -38.20
N LEU A 682 -1.39 -26.26 -39.31
CA LEU A 682 -2.16 -26.10 -40.54
C LEU A 682 -2.72 -27.46 -40.93
N SER A 683 -3.92 -27.78 -40.47
CA SER A 683 -4.74 -28.75 -41.20
C SER A 683 -5.14 -28.03 -42.49
N ASN A 684 -4.70 -28.60 -43.59
CA ASN A 684 -5.01 -28.11 -44.91
C ASN A 684 -6.47 -28.48 -45.23
N GLU A 685 -7.43 -27.91 -44.49
CA GLU A 685 -8.86 -27.96 -44.77
C GLU A 685 -9.49 -26.62 -44.33
N ASP A 686 -9.97 -25.88 -45.30
CA ASP A 686 -10.93 -24.80 -45.12
C ASP A 686 -12.13 -25.29 -44.30
N PHE A 687 -12.10 -25.08 -42.96
CA PHE A 687 -13.29 -25.21 -42.13
C PHE A 687 -14.22 -24.02 -42.36
N THR A 688 -14.70 -23.90 -43.58
CA THR A 688 -15.83 -23.02 -43.85
C THR A 688 -17.08 -23.69 -43.32
N GLY A 689 -17.59 -23.26 -42.18
CA GLY A 689 -18.99 -23.25 -41.73
C GLY A 689 -19.89 -24.50 -41.94
N ASN A 690 -19.33 -25.68 -42.21
CA ASN A 690 -20.10 -26.87 -42.58
C ASN A 690 -20.30 -27.87 -41.44
N GLU A 691 -19.65 -27.71 -40.30
CA GLU A 691 -19.83 -28.60 -39.14
C GLU A 691 -21.29 -28.70 -38.67
N ASN A 692 -22.07 -27.65 -38.86
CA ASN A 692 -23.50 -27.61 -38.52
C ASN A 692 -24.41 -28.07 -39.68
N SER A 693 -23.84 -28.59 -40.75
CA SER A 693 -24.63 -29.10 -41.89
C SER A 693 -24.94 -30.61 -41.83
N VAL A 694 -24.21 -31.37 -40.99
CA VAL A 694 -24.39 -32.82 -40.83
C VAL A 694 -24.70 -33.12 -39.36
N TYR A 695 -25.80 -33.79 -39.11
CA TYR A 695 -26.29 -34.22 -37.83
C TYR A 695 -26.29 -35.75 -37.75
N VAL A 696 -25.88 -36.28 -36.59
CA VAL A 696 -25.94 -37.73 -36.31
C VAL A 696 -26.74 -37.92 -35.04
N PHE A 697 -27.78 -38.72 -35.11
CA PHE A 697 -28.61 -39.05 -33.95
C PHE A 697 -29.12 -40.48 -34.03
N LYS A 698 -29.62 -41.01 -32.89
CA LYS A 698 -30.19 -42.35 -32.83
C LYS A 698 -31.63 -42.34 -33.30
N ASN A 699 -31.94 -43.21 -34.27
CA ASN A 699 -33.26 -43.45 -34.80
C ASN A 699 -33.55 -44.95 -34.80
N ASP A 700 -34.58 -45.42 -34.11
CA ASP A 700 -34.97 -46.85 -34.00
C ASP A 700 -33.78 -47.80 -33.71
N ASN A 701 -32.96 -47.47 -32.73
CA ASN A 701 -31.77 -48.22 -32.38
C ASN A 701 -30.67 -48.28 -33.47
N GLN A 702 -30.70 -47.43 -34.46
CA GLN A 702 -29.67 -47.31 -35.49
C GLN A 702 -29.18 -45.85 -35.58
N PRO A 703 -27.90 -45.59 -35.88
CA PRO A 703 -27.46 -44.22 -36.17
C PRO A 703 -28.06 -43.73 -37.48
N LYS A 704 -28.60 -42.51 -37.47
CA LYS A 704 -29.08 -41.82 -38.67
C LYS A 704 -28.20 -40.58 -38.85
N VAL A 705 -27.72 -40.41 -40.09
CA VAL A 705 -26.97 -39.23 -40.53
C VAL A 705 -27.88 -38.40 -41.42
N VAL A 706 -27.95 -37.11 -41.15
CA VAL A 706 -28.75 -36.13 -41.93
C VAL A 706 -27.86 -34.97 -42.32
N SER A 707 -27.93 -34.56 -43.59
CA SER A 707 -27.29 -33.35 -44.09
C SER A 707 -28.33 -32.33 -44.52
N THR A 708 -28.13 -31.05 -44.12
CA THR A 708 -29.08 -29.95 -44.39
C THR A 708 -28.68 -29.08 -45.59
N LYS A 709 -27.47 -29.24 -46.13
CA LYS A 709 -26.96 -28.36 -47.20
C LYS A 709 -26.73 -29.07 -48.56
N SER A 710 -26.29 -30.32 -48.56
CA SER A 710 -25.99 -31.10 -49.77
C SER A 710 -26.25 -32.56 -49.50
N ASN A 711 -26.57 -33.34 -50.53
CA ASN A 711 -26.77 -34.79 -50.39
C ASN A 711 -25.47 -35.47 -49.89
N ILE A 712 -25.65 -36.56 -49.18
CA ILE A 712 -24.56 -37.40 -48.66
C ILE A 712 -24.09 -38.30 -49.80
N ALA A 713 -22.79 -38.21 -50.15
CA ALA A 713 -22.19 -39.09 -51.18
C ALA A 713 -21.74 -40.43 -50.53
N SER A 714 -21.11 -40.36 -49.37
CA SER A 714 -20.67 -41.56 -48.67
C SER A 714 -20.58 -41.37 -47.14
N VAL A 715 -20.62 -42.45 -46.38
CA VAL A 715 -20.42 -42.49 -44.93
C VAL A 715 -19.46 -43.63 -44.58
N MET A 716 -18.42 -43.30 -43.85
CA MET A 716 -17.52 -44.25 -43.17
C MET A 716 -17.60 -44.11 -41.68
N VAL A 717 -17.62 -45.23 -40.96
CA VAL A 717 -17.63 -45.24 -39.49
C VAL A 717 -16.38 -45.96 -39.00
N TYR A 718 -15.70 -45.33 -38.05
CA TYR A 718 -14.48 -45.81 -37.41
C TYR A 718 -14.72 -46.08 -35.91
N ASP A 719 -14.12 -47.11 -35.41
CA ASP A 719 -13.97 -47.27 -33.94
C ASP A 719 -12.86 -46.38 -33.41
N MET A 720 -12.69 -46.35 -32.09
CA MET A 720 -11.64 -45.55 -31.42
C MET A 720 -10.19 -45.98 -31.70
N LEU A 721 -10.02 -47.13 -32.38
CA LEU A 721 -8.71 -47.63 -32.83
C LEU A 721 -8.47 -47.29 -34.31
N GLY A 722 -9.36 -46.54 -34.95
CA GLY A 722 -9.26 -46.10 -36.36
C GLY A 722 -9.64 -47.21 -37.37
N ARG A 723 -10.23 -48.34 -36.94
CA ARG A 723 -10.67 -49.42 -37.86
C ARG A 723 -12.02 -49.07 -38.42
N VAL A 724 -12.21 -49.26 -39.73
CA VAL A 724 -13.50 -49.08 -40.40
C VAL A 724 -14.47 -50.22 -39.95
N VAL A 725 -15.57 -49.81 -39.29
CA VAL A 725 -16.61 -50.73 -38.81
C VAL A 725 -17.87 -50.70 -39.66
N PHE A 726 -17.99 -49.67 -40.52
CA PHE A 726 -19.07 -49.53 -41.52
C PHE A 726 -18.64 -48.63 -42.66
N SER A 727 -19.03 -48.94 -43.88
CA SER A 727 -18.84 -48.08 -45.07
C SER A 727 -20.02 -48.23 -46.01
N LYS A 728 -20.50 -47.10 -46.54
CA LYS A 728 -21.54 -47.02 -47.54
C LYS A 728 -21.26 -45.87 -48.50
N ASP A 729 -21.15 -46.20 -49.78
CA ASP A 729 -20.92 -45.27 -50.89
C ASP A 729 -22.16 -45.08 -51.73
N LYS A 730 -22.16 -44.05 -52.59
CA LYS A 730 -23.21 -43.71 -53.54
C LYS A 730 -24.59 -43.57 -52.90
N ILE A 731 -24.64 -42.85 -51.79
CA ILE A 731 -25.88 -42.68 -51.00
C ILE A 731 -26.85 -41.73 -51.74
N ASN A 732 -26.39 -40.61 -52.27
CA ASN A 732 -27.10 -39.59 -53.06
C ASN A 732 -28.44 -39.15 -52.42
N ALA A 733 -28.50 -39.04 -51.13
CA ALA A 733 -29.67 -38.63 -50.33
C ALA A 733 -29.30 -37.66 -49.23
N SER A 734 -30.24 -36.85 -48.80
CA SER A 734 -30.02 -35.92 -47.70
C SER A 734 -29.95 -36.61 -46.31
N GLU A 735 -30.35 -37.89 -46.27
CA GLU A 735 -30.29 -38.67 -45.03
C GLU A 735 -29.98 -40.14 -45.32
N VAL A 736 -29.36 -40.83 -44.31
CA VAL A 736 -29.08 -42.23 -44.40
C VAL A 736 -29.13 -42.85 -42.98
N VAL A 737 -29.80 -44.00 -42.89
CA VAL A 737 -29.75 -44.86 -41.70
C VAL A 737 -28.62 -45.88 -41.88
N LEU A 738 -27.75 -45.99 -40.87
CA LEU A 738 -26.61 -46.90 -40.88
C LEU A 738 -27.09 -48.29 -40.36
N SER A 739 -27.95 -48.94 -41.20
CA SER A 739 -28.49 -50.25 -40.90
C SER A 739 -27.38 -51.30 -40.87
N ASN A 740 -27.42 -52.22 -39.93
CA ASN A 740 -26.43 -53.29 -39.68
C ASN A 740 -25.12 -52.84 -39.05
N LEU A 741 -25.04 -51.60 -38.49
CA LEU A 741 -23.92 -51.26 -37.62
C LEU A 741 -24.09 -51.95 -36.27
N ILE A 742 -23.20 -52.88 -35.98
CA ILE A 742 -23.16 -53.59 -34.67
C ILE A 742 -22.23 -52.79 -33.78
N ALA A 743 -22.81 -52.09 -32.83
CA ALA A 743 -22.03 -51.36 -31.85
C ALA A 743 -22.62 -51.60 -30.45
N ASN A 744 -21.76 -51.91 -29.50
CA ASN A 744 -22.12 -52.20 -28.09
C ASN A 744 -21.59 -51.08 -27.20
N ASN A 745 -22.36 -50.00 -27.00
CA ASN A 745 -22.00 -48.89 -26.11
C ASN A 745 -20.55 -48.35 -26.30
N GLN A 746 -20.13 -48.19 -27.54
CA GLN A 746 -18.79 -47.61 -27.83
C GLN A 746 -18.89 -46.28 -28.55
N ALA A 747 -17.84 -45.47 -28.35
CA ALA A 747 -17.69 -44.25 -29.11
C ALA A 747 -17.23 -44.57 -30.52
N LEU A 748 -17.91 -43.97 -31.52
CA LEU A 748 -17.64 -44.13 -32.96
C LEU A 748 -17.33 -42.76 -33.56
N ILE A 749 -16.52 -42.70 -34.60
CA ILE A 749 -16.30 -41.53 -35.44
C ILE A 749 -17.00 -41.78 -36.76
N ILE A 750 -18.03 -40.99 -37.09
CA ILE A 750 -18.78 -41.07 -38.31
C ILE A 750 -18.28 -39.96 -39.24
N LYS A 751 -17.59 -40.40 -40.31
CA LYS A 751 -17.08 -39.52 -41.39
C LYS A 751 -18.06 -39.52 -42.54
N THR A 752 -18.68 -38.37 -42.81
CA THR A 752 -19.69 -38.19 -43.88
C THR A 752 -19.10 -37.29 -44.96
N THR A 753 -19.05 -37.80 -46.20
CA THR A 753 -18.67 -37.02 -47.38
C THR A 753 -19.94 -36.64 -48.15
N LEU A 754 -20.08 -35.35 -48.46
CA LEU A 754 -21.19 -34.80 -49.21
C LEU A 754 -20.87 -34.76 -50.72
N GLU A 755 -21.89 -34.61 -51.60
CA GLU A 755 -21.70 -34.53 -53.05
C GLU A 755 -20.86 -33.34 -53.53
N ASN A 756 -20.75 -32.29 -52.70
CA ASN A 756 -19.88 -31.15 -52.94
C ASN A 756 -18.42 -31.37 -52.48
N ASN A 757 -18.04 -32.63 -52.20
CA ASN A 757 -16.75 -33.08 -51.69
C ASN A 757 -16.41 -32.58 -50.29
N VAL A 758 -17.32 -31.93 -49.57
CA VAL A 758 -17.12 -31.58 -48.16
C VAL A 758 -17.24 -32.82 -47.30
N THR A 759 -16.28 -33.01 -46.39
CA THR A 759 -16.29 -34.11 -45.43
C THR A 759 -16.48 -33.58 -44.03
N VAL A 760 -17.42 -34.14 -43.29
CA VAL A 760 -17.71 -33.81 -41.88
C VAL A 760 -17.53 -35.05 -41.03
N ALA A 761 -16.78 -34.96 -39.95
CA ALA A 761 -16.60 -36.01 -38.95
C ALA A 761 -17.36 -35.69 -37.66
N LYS A 762 -18.17 -36.62 -37.17
CA LYS A 762 -18.90 -36.48 -35.89
C LYS A 762 -18.61 -37.65 -34.98
N LYS A 763 -18.34 -37.36 -33.71
CA LYS A 763 -18.27 -38.37 -32.64
C LYS A 763 -19.70 -38.74 -32.26
N PHE A 764 -19.98 -40.05 -32.21
CA PHE A 764 -21.28 -40.58 -31.81
C PHE A 764 -21.09 -41.71 -30.83
N ILE A 765 -21.89 -41.76 -29.77
CA ILE A 765 -21.91 -42.82 -28.79
C ILE A 765 -23.15 -43.68 -29.06
N PHE A 766 -22.92 -44.94 -29.40
CA PHE A 766 -23.99 -45.82 -29.88
C PHE A 766 -24.22 -46.97 -28.90
#